data_a33d91ccf13de1c44abddeb8a2f37226
#
_entry.id   a33d91ccf13de1c44abddeb8a2f37226
#
_cell.length_a   1.000
_cell.length_b   1.000
_cell.length_c   1.000
_cell.angle_alpha   90.00
_cell.angle_beta   90.00
_cell.angle_gamma   90.00
#
_symmetry.space_group_name_H-M   'P 1'
#
loop_
_entity.id
_entity.type
_entity.pdbx_description
1 polymer ?
#
loop_
_entity_poly.entity_id
_entity_poly.type
_entity_poly.pdbx_seq_one_letter_code
_entity_poly.pdbx_strand_id
1 'polypeptide(L)'
;MARYNPKETEPRQLQRWDDANVFLTQQDADKPKYYVLEMFPYPSGRIHMGHVRNYAMGDLVARFKRARGFNVLHPMGWDAFGMPAENAAMERKIHPKGWTYDNIANMRAELKRLGLSIDWSREFATCDPDYYGQQQKWFNALLKNDLVYRRESQVNWDPVDMTVLANEQVIDGRGWRSGAVVEKKKLTQWFMRITRFADDLIEGLTELERWPEKVRLMQSNWIGKSRGLKMTFPFADSDGGVEVYTTRPDTLFGASFIAIAADHPLAQQAAAADPELAAFIKSIARGGTTQAEIDTGEKQGFNTGIKVKHPFKPGDTLDVWVANFVLMDYGTGAIFGCPAHDQRDLDFARKYDLSVTEVVLPQGADAEAFRVGNDAYTGPGTIFNSAFLDGLDIEDAKNAAIDKIEAMGLGEGATVFRLRDWGVSRQRYWGCPIPVIHCADCGVVPVPDDQLPVVLPEDVTFDVPGNPLERHPTWKHTKCPHCGKDATRETDTLDTFVDSSWYFARFTDPKSPTPINKQAADYWLPVDQYIGGIEHAVLHLLYARFITRALNHCGYLEVKEPFAGLFTQGMLTHETYKNAAGQWIEPADVEVTSEGGERKATQISTGETLTIGDIEKMSKSKKNTVAPEDIFNTYGVDSARLFVLSDSPPERDVQWSTSGVEGSWRFAHRVWDQFDT
;
A
#
# COMPACT_ATOMS: atom_id res chain seq x y z
N MET A 1 -35.66 16.86 38.76
CA MET A 1 -34.44 16.18 38.25
C MET A 1 -34.11 16.68 36.85
N ALA A 2 -32.86 16.97 36.58
CA ALA A 2 -32.50 17.55 35.27
C ALA A 2 -32.55 16.46 34.19
N ARG A 3 -33.25 16.70 33.11
CA ARG A 3 -33.18 15.82 31.90
C ARG A 3 -31.75 15.72 31.42
N TYR A 4 -31.35 14.56 30.86
CA TYR A 4 -30.07 14.42 30.18
C TYR A 4 -29.89 15.55 29.17
N ASN A 5 -28.82 16.31 29.37
CA ASN A 5 -28.42 17.39 28.47
C ASN A 5 -26.97 17.15 28.02
N PRO A 6 -26.76 16.63 26.80
CA PRO A 6 -25.40 16.31 26.33
C PRO A 6 -24.48 17.54 26.32
N LYS A 7 -25.02 18.75 26.05
CA LYS A 7 -24.22 20.00 26.01
C LYS A 7 -23.63 20.39 27.37
N GLU A 8 -24.17 19.89 28.46
CA GLU A 8 -23.69 20.15 29.82
C GLU A 8 -22.99 18.92 30.41
N THR A 9 -23.57 17.75 30.18
CA THR A 9 -23.12 16.51 30.80
C THR A 9 -21.81 16.02 30.19
N GLU A 10 -21.72 15.98 28.87
CA GLU A 10 -20.51 15.48 28.18
C GLU A 10 -19.27 16.33 28.51
N PRO A 11 -19.25 17.67 28.36
CA PRO A 11 -18.08 18.47 28.70
C PRO A 11 -17.69 18.37 30.18
N ARG A 12 -18.67 18.29 31.09
CA ARG A 12 -18.42 18.13 32.53
C ARG A 12 -17.73 16.80 32.83
N GLN A 13 -18.11 15.71 32.18
CA GLN A 13 -17.45 14.41 32.37
C GLN A 13 -16.07 14.38 31.75
N LEU A 14 -15.87 14.99 30.59
CA LEU A 14 -14.52 15.15 29.99
C LEU A 14 -13.56 15.86 30.95
N GLN A 15 -13.97 16.99 31.50
CA GLN A 15 -13.18 17.74 32.46
C GLN A 15 -12.82 16.91 33.69
N ARG A 16 -13.77 16.11 34.23
CA ARG A 16 -13.50 15.24 35.38
C ARG A 16 -12.48 14.15 35.05
N TRP A 17 -12.50 13.59 33.83
CA TRP A 17 -11.53 12.57 33.41
C TRP A 17 -10.14 13.19 33.20
N ASP A 18 -10.07 14.37 32.63
CA ASP A 18 -8.82 15.09 32.44
C ASP A 18 -8.18 15.48 33.78
N ASP A 19 -8.97 16.07 34.72
CA ASP A 19 -8.50 16.45 36.06
C ASP A 19 -7.98 15.24 36.85
N ALA A 20 -8.61 14.09 36.70
CA ALA A 20 -8.24 12.86 37.37
C ALA A 20 -7.16 12.03 36.62
N ASN A 21 -6.72 12.47 35.43
CA ASN A 21 -5.78 11.74 34.57
C ASN A 21 -6.15 10.26 34.36
N VAL A 22 -7.45 9.97 34.17
CA VAL A 22 -8.01 8.60 34.15
C VAL A 22 -7.39 7.72 33.08
N PHE A 23 -6.94 8.33 31.97
CA PHE A 23 -6.44 7.62 30.79
C PHE A 23 -4.91 7.65 30.67
N LEU A 24 -4.23 8.33 31.58
CA LEU A 24 -2.75 8.30 31.65
C LEU A 24 -2.27 6.87 31.92
N THR A 25 -1.38 6.37 31.09
CA THR A 25 -0.95 4.97 31.15
C THR A 25 0.56 4.87 31.38
N GLN A 26 0.91 4.09 32.42
CA GLN A 26 2.30 3.72 32.74
C GLN A 26 2.42 2.18 32.71
N GLN A 27 3.65 1.68 32.63
CA GLN A 27 3.91 0.25 32.77
C GLN A 27 3.49 -0.22 34.18
N ASP A 28 2.77 -1.32 34.25
CA ASP A 28 2.27 -1.93 35.48
C ASP A 28 2.41 -3.45 35.35
N ALA A 29 3.41 -4.02 36.03
CA ALA A 29 3.71 -5.42 35.97
C ALA A 29 2.66 -6.31 36.69
N ASP A 30 1.83 -5.71 37.55
CA ASP A 30 0.81 -6.44 38.34
C ASP A 30 -0.49 -6.62 37.55
N LYS A 31 -0.62 -5.97 36.40
CA LYS A 31 -1.78 -6.08 35.52
C LYS A 31 -1.42 -6.62 34.14
N PRO A 32 -2.29 -7.46 33.53
CA PRO A 32 -2.09 -7.85 32.15
C PRO A 32 -2.17 -6.60 31.24
N LYS A 33 -1.20 -6.45 30.36
CA LYS A 33 -1.19 -5.31 29.40
C LYS A 33 -2.22 -5.53 28.30
N TYR A 34 -2.71 -4.42 27.74
CA TYR A 34 -3.48 -4.45 26.51
C TYR A 34 -3.24 -3.17 25.72
N TYR A 35 -2.72 -3.31 24.51
CA TYR A 35 -2.45 -2.19 23.62
C TYR A 35 -3.50 -2.13 22.52
N VAL A 36 -4.34 -1.10 22.55
CA VAL A 36 -5.33 -0.79 21.51
C VAL A 36 -4.80 0.35 20.67
N LEU A 37 -4.87 0.23 19.36
CA LEU A 37 -4.42 1.26 18.43
C LEU A 37 -5.31 1.28 17.19
N GLU A 38 -5.80 2.43 16.81
CA GLU A 38 -6.38 2.70 15.51
C GLU A 38 -5.32 3.28 14.57
N MET A 39 -5.51 3.08 13.27
CA MET A 39 -4.72 3.80 12.28
C MET A 39 -4.89 5.30 12.52
N PHE A 40 -3.77 5.98 12.79
CA PHE A 40 -3.79 7.40 13.12
C PHE A 40 -4.16 8.27 11.91
N PRO A 41 -4.79 9.43 12.13
CA PRO A 41 -5.34 10.22 11.05
C PRO A 41 -4.28 11.05 10.36
N TYR A 42 -4.50 11.30 9.07
CA TYR A 42 -3.83 12.36 8.33
C TYR A 42 -4.54 13.71 8.59
N PRO A 43 -3.82 14.77 8.99
CA PRO A 43 -4.42 16.07 9.35
C PRO A 43 -4.80 16.86 8.09
N SER A 44 -5.91 16.47 7.42
CA SER A 44 -6.38 17.06 6.16
C SER A 44 -7.56 18.02 6.30
N GLY A 45 -7.80 18.56 7.49
CA GLY A 45 -8.90 19.47 7.79
C GLY A 45 -9.70 19.02 9.01
N ARG A 46 -11.02 18.79 8.85
CA ARG A 46 -11.90 18.34 9.94
C ARG A 46 -12.07 16.82 9.93
N ILE A 47 -12.42 16.23 11.09
CA ILE A 47 -12.86 14.85 11.16
C ILE A 47 -14.18 14.65 10.39
N HIS A 48 -14.47 13.45 10.00
CA HIS A 48 -15.74 13.01 9.41
C HIS A 48 -16.28 11.81 10.17
N MET A 49 -17.51 11.40 9.89
CA MET A 49 -18.17 10.30 10.62
C MET A 49 -17.42 8.95 10.50
N GLY A 50 -16.61 8.76 9.46
CA GLY A 50 -15.72 7.60 9.37
C GLY A 50 -14.66 7.58 10.46
N HIS A 51 -14.08 8.73 10.83
CA HIS A 51 -13.18 8.85 11.99
C HIS A 51 -13.94 8.55 13.29
N VAL A 52 -15.15 9.08 13.44
CA VAL A 52 -15.98 8.80 14.64
C VAL A 52 -16.19 7.29 14.80
N ARG A 53 -16.52 6.58 13.73
CA ARG A 53 -16.70 5.12 13.75
C ARG A 53 -15.40 4.40 14.14
N ASN A 54 -14.30 4.69 13.47
CA ASN A 54 -13.02 4.03 13.70
C ASN A 54 -12.57 4.18 15.15
N TYR A 55 -12.54 5.41 15.65
CA TYR A 55 -12.06 5.71 17.01
C TYR A 55 -13.05 5.31 18.10
N ALA A 56 -14.36 5.32 17.83
CA ALA A 56 -15.33 4.80 18.78
C ALA A 56 -15.20 3.29 18.99
N MET A 57 -14.83 2.54 17.96
CA MET A 57 -14.58 1.09 18.06
C MET A 57 -13.37 0.78 18.94
N GLY A 58 -12.23 1.46 18.72
CA GLY A 58 -11.05 1.28 19.55
C GLY A 58 -11.29 1.72 20.98
N ASP A 59 -11.97 2.84 21.17
CA ASP A 59 -12.35 3.31 22.51
C ASP A 59 -13.25 2.32 23.26
N LEU A 60 -14.19 1.68 22.56
CA LEU A 60 -15.02 0.62 23.13
C LEU A 60 -14.14 -0.54 23.67
N VAL A 61 -13.19 -1.02 22.85
CA VAL A 61 -12.26 -2.09 23.25
C VAL A 61 -11.39 -1.63 24.43
N ALA A 62 -10.83 -0.43 24.37
CA ALA A 62 -9.98 0.14 25.42
C ALA A 62 -10.73 0.23 26.76
N ARG A 63 -11.96 0.78 26.77
CA ARG A 63 -12.80 0.89 27.96
C ARG A 63 -13.20 -0.48 28.50
N PHE A 64 -13.61 -1.41 27.64
CA PHE A 64 -13.96 -2.75 28.03
C PHE A 64 -12.79 -3.47 28.71
N LYS A 65 -11.59 -3.41 28.12
CA LYS A 65 -10.39 -4.02 28.70
C LYS A 65 -10.00 -3.38 30.03
N ARG A 66 -10.07 -2.05 30.11
CA ARG A 66 -9.80 -1.32 31.37
C ARG A 66 -10.79 -1.71 32.46
N ALA A 67 -12.08 -1.84 32.14
CA ALA A 67 -13.10 -2.31 33.08
C ALA A 67 -12.88 -3.78 33.52
N ARG A 68 -12.17 -4.58 32.71
CA ARG A 68 -11.78 -5.96 33.04
C ARG A 68 -10.44 -6.05 33.78
N GLY A 69 -9.86 -4.92 34.21
CA GLY A 69 -8.64 -4.89 35.02
C GLY A 69 -7.32 -4.90 34.25
N PHE A 70 -7.35 -4.75 32.92
CA PHE A 70 -6.14 -4.64 32.14
C PHE A 70 -5.47 -3.26 32.27
N ASN A 71 -4.14 -3.24 32.16
CA ASN A 71 -3.38 -2.02 31.93
C ASN A 71 -3.45 -1.70 30.44
N VAL A 72 -4.19 -0.64 30.08
CA VAL A 72 -4.53 -0.35 28.67
C VAL A 72 -3.74 0.84 28.15
N LEU A 73 -2.91 0.61 27.14
CA LEU A 73 -2.31 1.66 26.31
C LEU A 73 -3.23 1.96 25.11
N HIS A 74 -3.66 3.22 25.00
CA HIS A 74 -4.51 3.72 23.91
C HIS A 74 -4.03 5.12 23.51
N PRO A 75 -3.00 5.24 22.64
CA PRO A 75 -2.41 6.52 22.26
C PRO A 75 -3.05 7.11 21.00
N MET A 76 -2.74 8.37 20.71
CA MET A 76 -3.11 9.07 19.48
C MET A 76 -1.95 9.93 18.99
N GLY A 77 -1.86 10.11 17.67
CA GLY A 77 -0.90 10.98 16.99
C GLY A 77 -1.35 11.27 15.56
N TRP A 78 -0.43 11.81 14.75
CA TRP A 78 -0.74 12.36 13.44
C TRP A 78 0.23 11.86 12.39
N ASP A 79 -0.32 11.26 11.32
CA ASP A 79 0.43 11.02 10.08
C ASP A 79 0.47 12.32 9.30
N ALA A 80 1.55 13.09 9.47
CA ALA A 80 1.51 14.53 9.20
C ALA A 80 2.38 15.00 8.02
N PHE A 81 3.17 14.11 7.44
CA PHE A 81 3.88 14.37 6.19
C PHE A 81 3.03 14.02 4.96
N GLY A 82 3.45 14.47 3.78
CA GLY A 82 2.95 14.00 2.50
C GLY A 82 2.29 15.04 1.61
N MET A 83 1.89 14.54 0.45
CA MET A 83 1.38 15.32 -0.67
C MET A 83 0.15 16.19 -0.37
N PRO A 84 -0.85 15.78 0.43
CA PRO A 84 -2.01 16.64 0.64
C PRO A 84 -1.68 17.99 1.27
N ALA A 85 -0.73 18.04 2.21
CA ALA A 85 -0.27 19.29 2.81
C ALA A 85 0.53 20.14 1.80
N GLU A 86 1.41 19.51 1.04
CA GLU A 86 2.21 20.20 0.01
C GLU A 86 1.32 20.74 -1.12
N ASN A 87 0.30 19.98 -1.52
CA ASN A 87 -0.68 20.44 -2.51
C ASN A 87 -1.51 21.63 -2.04
N ALA A 88 -1.99 21.59 -0.78
CA ALA A 88 -2.71 22.71 -0.20
C ALA A 88 -1.79 23.94 -0.07
N ALA A 89 -0.50 23.74 0.20
CA ALA A 89 0.50 24.79 0.23
C ALA A 89 0.66 25.47 -1.14
N MET A 90 0.79 24.68 -2.20
CA MET A 90 0.87 25.20 -3.58
C MET A 90 -0.39 25.95 -3.99
N GLU A 91 -1.58 25.37 -3.75
CA GLU A 91 -2.86 25.97 -4.13
C GLU A 91 -3.14 27.29 -3.37
N ARG A 92 -2.82 27.32 -2.07
CA ARG A 92 -3.12 28.46 -1.19
C ARG A 92 -1.96 29.42 -1.00
N LYS A 93 -0.79 29.13 -1.55
CA LYS A 93 0.46 29.89 -1.41
C LYS A 93 0.86 30.08 0.08
N ILE A 94 0.77 29.00 0.84
CA ILE A 94 1.13 28.95 2.25
C ILE A 94 2.20 27.89 2.48
N HIS A 95 2.87 27.90 3.63
CA HIS A 95 3.83 26.87 3.98
C HIS A 95 3.11 25.61 4.50
N PRO A 96 3.47 24.38 4.08
CA PRO A 96 2.78 23.15 4.49
C PRO A 96 2.82 22.90 6.00
N LYS A 97 3.90 23.32 6.69
CA LYS A 97 4.03 23.21 8.15
C LYS A 97 2.87 23.91 8.87
N GLY A 98 2.62 25.20 8.56
CA GLY A 98 1.53 25.96 9.19
C GLY A 98 0.17 25.29 8.96
N TRP A 99 -0.12 24.96 7.71
CA TRP A 99 -1.37 24.27 7.35
C TRP A 99 -1.54 22.94 8.12
N THR A 100 -0.49 22.16 8.24
CA THR A 100 -0.51 20.86 8.94
C THR A 100 -0.82 21.02 10.41
N TYR A 101 -0.09 21.93 11.12
CA TYR A 101 -0.31 22.13 12.55
C TYR A 101 -1.65 22.79 12.87
N ASP A 102 -2.18 23.67 12.01
CA ASP A 102 -3.53 24.21 12.14
C ASP A 102 -4.59 23.10 12.05
N ASN A 103 -4.44 22.18 11.11
CA ASN A 103 -5.32 21.03 10.98
C ASN A 103 -5.20 20.07 12.17
N ILE A 104 -3.99 19.82 12.68
CA ILE A 104 -3.77 19.03 13.90
C ILE A 104 -4.52 19.66 15.07
N ALA A 105 -4.38 20.96 15.25
CA ALA A 105 -5.06 21.66 16.35
C ALA A 105 -6.59 21.52 16.26
N ASN A 106 -7.16 21.71 15.06
CA ASN A 106 -8.58 21.58 14.83
C ASN A 106 -9.08 20.14 15.06
N MET A 107 -8.44 19.15 14.44
CA MET A 107 -8.83 17.75 14.58
C MET A 107 -8.63 17.24 16.01
N ARG A 108 -7.57 17.69 16.72
CA ARG A 108 -7.36 17.38 18.14
C ARG A 108 -8.52 17.85 18.99
N ALA A 109 -8.99 19.08 18.78
CA ALA A 109 -10.13 19.63 19.51
C ALA A 109 -11.41 18.80 19.24
N GLU A 110 -11.65 18.44 17.98
CA GLU A 110 -12.79 17.61 17.60
C GLU A 110 -12.70 16.18 18.20
N LEU A 111 -11.51 15.53 18.17
CA LEU A 111 -11.29 14.21 18.76
C LEU A 111 -11.41 14.22 20.29
N LYS A 112 -10.89 15.26 20.95
CA LYS A 112 -11.07 15.42 22.41
C LYS A 112 -12.55 15.54 22.78
N ARG A 113 -13.34 16.25 21.97
CA ARG A 113 -14.79 16.34 22.15
C ARG A 113 -15.50 14.99 22.11
N LEU A 114 -14.96 13.99 21.35
CA LEU A 114 -15.50 12.63 21.31
C LEU A 114 -15.39 11.88 22.66
N GLY A 115 -14.60 12.38 23.59
CA GLY A 115 -14.45 11.77 24.91
C GLY A 115 -13.80 10.39 24.87
N LEU A 116 -12.88 10.17 23.95
CA LEU A 116 -12.15 8.91 23.80
C LEU A 116 -11.17 8.71 24.97
N SER A 117 -11.00 7.47 25.38
CA SER A 117 -10.10 7.08 26.47
C SER A 117 -8.62 7.04 26.07
N ILE A 118 -8.15 8.11 25.44
CA ILE A 118 -6.82 8.24 24.86
C ILE A 118 -5.83 8.82 25.87
N ASP A 119 -4.64 8.26 25.92
CA ASP A 119 -3.48 8.85 26.61
C ASP A 119 -2.81 9.90 25.72
N TRP A 120 -3.31 11.13 25.80
CA TRP A 120 -2.78 12.27 25.03
C TRP A 120 -1.35 12.70 25.41
N SER A 121 -0.79 12.19 26.53
CA SER A 121 0.59 12.46 26.90
C SER A 121 1.61 11.82 25.95
N ARG A 122 1.15 10.89 25.11
CA ARG A 122 1.96 10.17 24.12
C ARG A 122 1.80 10.72 22.70
N GLU A 123 1.09 11.82 22.56
CA GLU A 123 0.86 12.47 21.26
C GLU A 123 2.15 12.93 20.59
N PHE A 124 2.26 12.70 19.28
CA PHE A 124 3.25 13.29 18.39
C PHE A 124 2.71 13.38 16.95
N ALA A 125 3.39 14.17 16.12
CA ALA A 125 3.18 14.18 14.67
C ALA A 125 4.41 13.60 13.96
N THR A 126 4.21 12.87 12.88
CA THR A 126 5.33 12.29 12.11
C THR A 126 6.24 13.36 11.50
N CYS A 127 5.71 14.58 11.30
CA CYS A 127 6.48 15.74 10.86
C CYS A 127 7.27 16.47 11.96
N ASP A 128 7.17 16.04 13.21
CA ASP A 128 7.98 16.60 14.29
C ASP A 128 9.44 16.18 14.15
N PRO A 129 10.42 17.11 14.26
CA PRO A 129 11.84 16.76 14.23
C PRO A 129 12.24 15.69 15.25
N ASP A 130 11.58 15.67 16.42
CA ASP A 130 11.80 14.66 17.47
C ASP A 130 11.32 13.26 17.04
N TYR A 131 10.35 13.16 16.13
CA TYR A 131 9.92 11.91 15.56
C TYR A 131 10.82 11.49 14.40
N TYR A 132 10.88 12.31 13.34
CA TYR A 132 11.61 11.88 12.14
C TYR A 132 13.13 11.86 12.33
N GLY A 133 13.67 12.59 13.31
CA GLY A 133 15.08 12.45 13.69
C GLY A 133 15.42 11.07 14.23
N GLN A 134 14.51 10.44 14.96
CA GLN A 134 14.66 9.05 15.38
C GLN A 134 14.49 8.08 14.19
N GLN A 135 13.60 8.42 13.26
CA GLN A 135 13.46 7.69 12.00
C GLN A 135 14.76 7.72 11.18
N GLN A 136 15.40 8.85 11.09
CA GLN A 136 16.69 9.00 10.42
C GLN A 136 17.79 8.15 11.08
N LYS A 137 17.78 8.02 12.42
CA LYS A 137 18.73 7.15 13.13
C LYS A 137 18.55 5.68 12.78
N TRP A 138 17.33 5.17 12.83
CA TRP A 138 17.13 3.77 12.46
C TRP A 138 17.29 3.52 10.95
N PHE A 139 17.01 4.52 10.08
CA PHE A 139 17.34 4.42 8.66
C PHE A 139 18.84 4.20 8.46
N ASN A 140 19.70 4.95 9.17
CA ASN A 140 21.15 4.74 9.14
C ASN A 140 21.55 3.35 9.63
N ALA A 141 20.86 2.81 10.64
CA ALA A 141 21.11 1.44 11.10
C ALA A 141 20.74 0.40 10.02
N LEU A 142 19.61 0.58 9.32
CA LEU A 142 19.23 -0.27 8.20
C LEU A 142 20.24 -0.19 7.05
N LEU A 143 20.74 1.01 6.74
CA LEU A 143 21.76 1.20 5.70
C LEU A 143 23.07 0.46 6.06
N LYS A 144 23.51 0.53 7.30
CA LYS A 144 24.70 -0.21 7.81
C LYS A 144 24.52 -1.73 7.75
N ASN A 145 23.28 -2.23 7.84
CA ASN A 145 22.96 -3.66 7.79
C ASN A 145 22.57 -4.14 6.38
N ASP A 146 22.85 -3.35 5.34
CA ASP A 146 22.50 -3.66 3.95
C ASP A 146 21.01 -3.95 3.71
N LEU A 147 20.14 -3.32 4.50
CA LEU A 147 18.67 -3.37 4.32
C LEU A 147 18.14 -2.19 3.51
N VAL A 148 18.96 -1.20 3.27
CA VAL A 148 18.70 -0.04 2.41
C VAL A 148 19.83 0.10 1.40
N TYR A 149 19.48 0.41 0.16
CA TYR A 149 20.46 0.61 -0.90
C TYR A 149 19.93 1.62 -1.94
N ARG A 150 20.84 2.09 -2.80
CA ARG A 150 20.56 3.06 -3.86
C ARG A 150 20.89 2.46 -5.20
N ARG A 151 19.97 2.53 -6.17
CA ARG A 151 20.23 2.11 -7.55
C ARG A 151 19.44 2.95 -8.56
N GLU A 152 19.88 2.94 -9.79
CA GLU A 152 19.09 3.42 -10.93
C GLU A 152 17.95 2.43 -11.19
N SER A 153 16.72 2.94 -11.32
CA SER A 153 15.53 2.15 -11.63
C SER A 153 14.62 2.90 -12.58
N GLN A 154 13.86 2.17 -13.37
CA GLN A 154 12.80 2.75 -14.19
C GLN A 154 11.59 3.08 -13.30
N VAL A 155 11.12 4.32 -13.37
CA VAL A 155 10.03 4.83 -12.55
C VAL A 155 8.94 5.46 -13.40
N ASN A 156 7.73 5.53 -12.84
CA ASN A 156 6.64 6.31 -13.41
C ASN A 156 6.85 7.80 -13.07
N TRP A 157 7.12 8.61 -14.06
CA TRP A 157 7.34 10.04 -13.89
C TRP A 157 6.15 10.84 -14.39
N ASP A 158 5.63 11.72 -13.55
CA ASP A 158 4.65 12.71 -13.94
C ASP A 158 5.36 13.99 -14.38
N PRO A 159 5.28 14.37 -15.66
CA PRO A 159 6.00 15.55 -16.16
C PRO A 159 5.36 16.88 -15.75
N VAL A 160 4.11 16.89 -15.29
CA VAL A 160 3.40 18.09 -14.81
C VAL A 160 3.66 18.28 -13.31
N ASP A 161 3.47 17.23 -12.52
CA ASP A 161 3.76 17.27 -11.09
C ASP A 161 5.26 17.18 -10.77
N MET A 162 6.09 16.87 -11.76
CA MET A 162 7.56 16.74 -11.65
C MET A 162 7.98 15.79 -10.51
N THR A 163 7.37 14.61 -10.48
CA THR A 163 7.60 13.63 -9.41
C THR A 163 7.43 12.20 -9.88
N VAL A 164 8.02 11.27 -9.13
CA VAL A 164 7.75 9.83 -9.26
C VAL A 164 6.37 9.50 -8.68
N LEU A 165 5.61 8.71 -9.43
CA LEU A 165 4.34 8.12 -9.00
C LEU A 165 4.53 6.64 -8.68
N ALA A 166 3.91 6.19 -7.59
CA ALA A 166 3.72 4.78 -7.36
C ALA A 166 2.79 4.17 -8.43
N ASN A 167 2.85 2.85 -8.63
CA ASN A 167 2.01 2.21 -9.65
C ASN A 167 0.51 2.45 -9.41
N GLU A 168 0.09 2.50 -8.15
CA GLU A 168 -1.29 2.76 -7.72
C GLU A 168 -1.77 4.19 -8.02
N GLN A 169 -0.86 5.08 -8.36
CA GLN A 169 -1.13 6.48 -8.71
C GLN A 169 -1.18 6.72 -10.23
N VAL A 170 -1.07 5.66 -11.02
CA VAL A 170 -1.19 5.70 -12.48
C VAL A 170 -2.50 5.03 -12.89
N ILE A 171 -3.39 5.78 -13.54
CA ILE A 171 -4.68 5.30 -14.03
C ILE A 171 -4.69 5.46 -15.54
N ASP A 172 -4.86 4.37 -16.28
CA ASP A 172 -4.88 4.36 -17.75
C ASP A 172 -3.65 5.08 -18.37
N GLY A 173 -2.46 4.86 -17.79
CA GLY A 173 -1.21 5.49 -18.26
C GLY A 173 -1.08 6.98 -17.94
N ARG A 174 -1.95 7.51 -17.09
CA ARG A 174 -1.96 8.92 -16.68
C ARG A 174 -1.80 9.10 -15.19
N GLY A 175 -1.17 10.18 -14.79
CA GLY A 175 -1.13 10.58 -13.38
C GLY A 175 -2.54 10.84 -12.85
N TRP A 176 -2.88 10.17 -11.76
CA TRP A 176 -4.20 10.22 -11.14
C TRP A 176 -4.70 11.62 -10.76
N ARG A 177 -3.76 12.55 -10.58
CA ARG A 177 -4.02 13.93 -10.19
C ARG A 177 -3.86 14.91 -11.35
N SER A 178 -2.71 14.88 -12.03
CA SER A 178 -2.36 15.79 -13.12
C SER A 178 -3.16 15.49 -14.40
N GLY A 179 -3.59 14.22 -14.59
CA GLY A 179 -4.11 13.73 -15.87
C GLY A 179 -3.06 13.65 -16.97
N ALA A 180 -1.80 14.02 -16.70
CA ALA A 180 -0.71 13.95 -17.66
C ALA A 180 -0.36 12.51 -18.02
N VAL A 181 0.06 12.27 -19.25
CA VAL A 181 0.61 10.98 -19.65
C VAL A 181 1.91 10.76 -18.88
N VAL A 182 1.98 9.62 -18.18
CA VAL A 182 3.15 9.24 -17.39
C VAL A 182 4.30 8.84 -18.30
N GLU A 183 5.48 9.34 -17.99
CA GLU A 183 6.71 8.99 -18.68
C GLU A 183 7.50 7.95 -17.90
N LYS A 184 8.18 7.02 -18.59
CA LYS A 184 9.17 6.16 -17.97
C LYS A 184 10.52 6.87 -17.94
N LYS A 185 11.03 7.10 -16.73
CA LYS A 185 12.36 7.68 -16.52
C LYS A 185 13.25 6.73 -15.74
N LYS A 186 14.53 6.72 -16.07
CA LYS A 186 15.53 6.11 -15.21
C LYS A 186 16.01 7.15 -14.19
N LEU A 187 15.75 6.89 -12.94
CA LEU A 187 16.19 7.72 -11.81
C LEU A 187 16.88 6.86 -10.77
N THR A 188 17.89 7.43 -10.15
CA THR A 188 18.55 6.79 -9.01
C THR A 188 17.66 6.97 -7.77
N GLN A 189 17.25 5.86 -7.17
CA GLN A 189 16.28 5.80 -6.09
C GLN A 189 16.81 5.00 -4.91
N TRP A 190 16.30 5.28 -3.71
CA TRP A 190 16.52 4.49 -2.53
C TRP A 190 15.49 3.38 -2.42
N PHE A 191 15.95 2.19 -2.05
CA PHE A 191 15.14 1.00 -1.86
C PHE A 191 15.38 0.38 -0.50
N MET A 192 14.31 -0.16 0.10
CA MET A 192 14.38 -1.03 1.27
C MET A 192 14.19 -2.49 0.84
N ARG A 193 15.05 -3.39 1.33
CA ARG A 193 15.10 -4.82 0.93
C ARG A 193 14.00 -5.65 1.62
N ILE A 194 12.74 -5.32 1.35
CA ILE A 194 11.61 -6.11 1.84
C ILE A 194 11.66 -7.57 1.34
N THR A 195 12.21 -7.78 0.15
CA THR A 195 12.35 -9.13 -0.45
C THR A 195 13.23 -10.05 0.38
N ARG A 196 14.20 -9.53 1.14
CA ARG A 196 15.04 -10.30 2.05
C ARG A 196 14.24 -11.01 3.14
N PHE A 197 13.05 -10.51 3.45
CA PHE A 197 12.14 -11.07 4.46
C PHE A 197 10.92 -11.75 3.85
N ALA A 198 10.89 -11.99 2.53
CA ALA A 198 9.71 -12.51 1.84
C ALA A 198 9.22 -13.85 2.40
N ASP A 199 10.12 -14.78 2.67
CA ASP A 199 9.79 -16.07 3.30
C ASP A 199 9.24 -15.86 4.72
N ASP A 200 9.95 -15.11 5.58
CA ASP A 200 9.55 -14.83 6.96
C ASP A 200 8.21 -14.06 7.02
N LEU A 201 7.94 -13.17 6.04
CA LEU A 201 6.65 -12.48 5.92
C LEU A 201 5.50 -13.43 5.56
N ILE A 202 5.71 -14.43 4.70
CA ILE A 202 4.70 -15.44 4.37
C ILE A 202 4.47 -16.40 5.53
N GLU A 203 5.56 -16.92 6.11
CA GLU A 203 5.48 -17.84 7.25
C GLU A 203 4.76 -17.20 8.45
N GLY A 204 5.09 -15.94 8.75
CA GLY A 204 4.43 -15.19 9.82
C GLY A 204 2.92 -15.00 9.63
N LEU A 205 2.37 -15.10 8.41
CA LEU A 205 0.91 -15.05 8.19
C LEU A 205 0.18 -16.21 8.88
N THR A 206 0.85 -17.33 9.10
CA THR A 206 0.26 -18.50 9.79
C THR A 206 0.05 -18.26 11.30
N GLU A 207 0.84 -17.35 11.88
CA GLU A 207 0.76 -16.98 13.30
C GLU A 207 -0.30 -15.88 13.55
N LEU A 208 -0.78 -15.20 12.50
CA LEU A 208 -1.72 -14.10 12.59
C LEU A 208 -3.18 -14.58 12.57
N GLU A 209 -3.53 -15.50 13.46
CA GLU A 209 -4.88 -16.12 13.55
C GLU A 209 -5.99 -15.09 13.79
N ARG A 210 -5.68 -13.98 14.50
CA ARG A 210 -6.63 -12.90 14.82
C ARG A 210 -6.69 -11.80 13.74
N TRP A 211 -6.13 -12.06 12.56
CA TRP A 211 -6.27 -11.21 11.40
C TRP A 211 -7.39 -11.75 10.48
N PRO A 212 -8.15 -10.87 9.81
CA PRO A 212 -9.11 -11.30 8.79
C PRO A 212 -8.44 -12.16 7.72
N GLU A 213 -9.05 -13.31 7.40
CA GLU A 213 -8.52 -14.23 6.38
C GLU A 213 -8.28 -13.52 5.04
N LYS A 214 -9.21 -12.63 4.65
CA LYS A 214 -9.09 -11.84 3.42
C LYS A 214 -7.81 -11.02 3.38
N VAL A 215 -7.40 -10.40 4.49
CA VAL A 215 -6.16 -9.62 4.57
C VAL A 215 -4.93 -10.52 4.45
N ARG A 216 -4.93 -11.65 5.14
CA ARG A 216 -3.85 -12.65 5.05
C ARG A 216 -3.69 -13.17 3.61
N LEU A 217 -4.80 -13.47 2.95
CA LEU A 217 -4.81 -13.90 1.55
C LEU A 217 -4.30 -12.79 0.61
N MET A 218 -4.72 -11.53 0.81
CA MET A 218 -4.24 -10.40 0.02
C MET A 218 -2.72 -10.26 0.14
N GLN A 219 -2.16 -10.35 1.36
CA GLN A 219 -0.71 -10.29 1.56
C GLN A 219 0.02 -11.48 0.95
N SER A 220 -0.48 -12.70 1.16
CA SER A 220 0.09 -13.90 0.56
C SER A 220 0.16 -13.81 -0.97
N ASN A 221 -0.93 -13.37 -1.60
CA ASN A 221 -1.01 -13.18 -3.05
C ASN A 221 -0.07 -12.06 -3.53
N TRP A 222 0.09 -10.98 -2.75
CA TRP A 222 0.98 -9.87 -3.09
C TRP A 222 2.45 -10.28 -3.00
N ILE A 223 2.84 -10.98 -1.95
CA ILE A 223 4.19 -11.53 -1.79
C ILE A 223 4.46 -12.56 -2.90
N GLY A 224 3.45 -13.39 -3.21
CA GLY A 224 3.42 -14.25 -4.39
C GLY A 224 4.58 -15.22 -4.44
N LYS A 225 4.80 -15.99 -3.37
CA LYS A 225 5.79 -17.08 -3.36
C LYS A 225 5.39 -18.16 -4.37
N SER A 226 6.26 -18.47 -5.30
CA SER A 226 6.06 -19.54 -6.27
C SER A 226 7.33 -20.37 -6.42
N ARG A 227 7.16 -21.70 -6.46
CA ARG A 227 8.21 -22.61 -6.85
C ARG A 227 8.07 -22.87 -8.35
N GLY A 228 9.14 -22.73 -9.07
CA GLY A 228 9.19 -22.93 -10.50
C GLY A 228 10.55 -23.46 -10.94
N LEU A 229 10.81 -23.32 -12.23
CA LEU A 229 12.03 -23.74 -12.88
C LEU A 229 12.74 -22.54 -13.48
N LYS A 230 13.98 -22.35 -13.12
CA LYS A 230 14.93 -21.46 -13.80
C LYS A 230 15.76 -22.30 -14.74
N MET A 231 15.71 -22.03 -16.03
CA MET A 231 16.40 -22.85 -17.02
C MET A 231 16.91 -22.06 -18.21
N THR A 232 17.90 -22.60 -18.88
CA THR A 232 18.45 -22.04 -20.12
C THR A 232 17.97 -22.84 -21.32
N PHE A 233 17.38 -22.15 -22.30
CA PHE A 233 17.15 -22.69 -23.64
C PHE A 233 18.41 -22.42 -24.47
N PRO A 234 19.20 -23.45 -24.85
CA PRO A 234 20.43 -23.25 -25.62
C PRO A 234 20.14 -22.67 -27.01
N PHE A 235 20.99 -21.78 -27.50
CA PHE A 235 20.90 -21.31 -28.89
C PHE A 235 21.05 -22.45 -29.88
N ALA A 236 20.36 -22.35 -31.01
CA ALA A 236 20.42 -23.37 -32.06
C ALA A 236 21.80 -23.42 -32.73
N ASP A 237 22.37 -22.24 -33.02
CA ASP A 237 23.52 -22.08 -33.92
C ASP A 237 24.74 -21.47 -33.24
N SER A 238 24.74 -21.25 -31.92
CA SER A 238 25.87 -20.67 -31.16
C SER A 238 25.95 -21.18 -29.74
N ASP A 239 27.01 -20.88 -29.03
CA ASP A 239 27.16 -21.15 -27.60
C ASP A 239 26.26 -20.19 -26.77
N GLY A 240 25.85 -20.65 -25.58
CA GLY A 240 25.00 -19.89 -24.68
C GLY A 240 23.52 -20.21 -24.88
N GLY A 241 22.64 -19.31 -24.43
CA GLY A 241 21.20 -19.52 -24.50
C GLY A 241 20.40 -18.40 -23.86
N VAL A 242 19.09 -18.56 -23.83
CA VAL A 242 18.15 -17.65 -23.15
C VAL A 242 17.73 -18.27 -21.83
N GLU A 243 18.03 -17.58 -20.73
CA GLU A 243 17.60 -17.99 -19.40
C GLU A 243 16.14 -17.54 -19.17
N VAL A 244 15.28 -18.48 -18.84
CA VAL A 244 13.86 -18.22 -18.51
C VAL A 244 13.52 -18.71 -17.12
N TYR A 245 12.53 -18.08 -16.51
CA TYR A 245 11.87 -18.59 -15.32
C TYR A 245 10.42 -18.90 -15.61
N THR A 246 9.94 -20.07 -15.16
CA THR A 246 8.55 -20.47 -15.29
C THR A 246 8.00 -21.07 -14.00
N THR A 247 6.74 -20.79 -13.69
CA THR A 247 5.96 -21.48 -12.65
C THR A 247 5.21 -22.69 -13.18
N ARG A 248 5.26 -22.90 -14.52
CA ARG A 248 4.54 -23.96 -15.23
C ARG A 248 5.49 -24.86 -16.07
N PRO A 249 6.53 -25.47 -15.43
CA PRO A 249 7.43 -26.37 -16.14
C PRO A 249 6.71 -27.63 -16.69
N ASP A 250 5.55 -27.98 -16.13
CA ASP A 250 4.65 -29.01 -16.63
C ASP A 250 4.17 -28.75 -18.06
N THR A 251 4.16 -27.49 -18.53
CA THR A 251 3.69 -27.12 -19.87
C THR A 251 4.80 -26.97 -20.91
N LEU A 252 6.04 -27.33 -20.60
CA LEU A 252 7.19 -27.18 -21.52
C LEU A 252 6.96 -27.84 -22.89
N PHE A 253 6.29 -28.99 -22.96
CA PHE A 253 5.94 -29.64 -24.25
C PHE A 253 4.98 -28.80 -25.09
N GLY A 254 4.27 -27.84 -24.51
CA GLY A 254 3.40 -26.89 -25.19
C GLY A 254 4.09 -25.59 -25.60
N ALA A 255 5.37 -25.47 -25.36
CA ALA A 255 6.13 -24.25 -25.71
C ALA A 255 6.16 -24.06 -27.22
N SER A 256 5.81 -22.85 -27.70
CA SER A 256 5.79 -22.50 -29.12
C SER A 256 6.72 -21.32 -29.47
N PHE A 257 7.13 -20.52 -28.53
CA PHE A 257 8.08 -19.41 -28.71
C PHE A 257 8.75 -19.04 -27.40
N ILE A 258 9.85 -18.28 -27.50
CA ILE A 258 10.44 -17.55 -26.38
C ILE A 258 10.09 -16.09 -26.56
N ALA A 259 9.67 -15.41 -25.50
CA ALA A 259 9.48 -13.97 -25.50
C ALA A 259 10.42 -13.31 -24.48
N ILE A 260 11.06 -12.21 -24.89
CA ILE A 260 11.96 -11.42 -24.07
C ILE A 260 11.49 -9.97 -23.96
N ALA A 261 11.84 -9.34 -22.85
CA ALA A 261 11.52 -7.93 -22.61
C ALA A 261 12.27 -7.01 -23.58
N ALA A 262 11.69 -5.83 -23.86
CA ALA A 262 12.31 -4.84 -24.75
C ALA A 262 13.70 -4.38 -24.29
N ASP A 263 13.94 -4.32 -22.98
CA ASP A 263 15.20 -3.95 -22.35
C ASP A 263 16.10 -5.14 -21.96
N HIS A 264 15.73 -6.35 -22.38
CA HIS A 264 16.58 -7.53 -22.22
C HIS A 264 17.90 -7.36 -22.99
N PRO A 265 19.07 -7.75 -22.44
CA PRO A 265 20.36 -7.58 -23.12
C PRO A 265 20.40 -8.17 -24.53
N LEU A 266 19.79 -9.34 -24.73
CA LEU A 266 19.71 -9.97 -26.05
C LEU A 266 18.87 -9.15 -27.05
N ALA A 267 17.77 -8.51 -26.59
CA ALA A 267 16.95 -7.63 -27.42
C ALA A 267 17.75 -6.37 -27.85
N GLN A 268 18.50 -5.79 -26.93
CA GLN A 268 19.35 -4.63 -27.20
C GLN A 268 20.49 -4.98 -28.16
N GLN A 269 21.10 -6.16 -28.01
CA GLN A 269 22.13 -6.65 -28.91
C GLN A 269 21.59 -6.89 -30.32
N ALA A 270 20.43 -7.52 -30.45
CA ALA A 270 19.77 -7.77 -31.74
C ALA A 270 19.38 -6.43 -32.41
N ALA A 271 18.83 -5.47 -31.65
CA ALA A 271 18.44 -4.17 -32.15
C ALA A 271 19.62 -3.31 -32.65
N ALA A 272 20.84 -3.56 -32.18
CA ALA A 272 22.03 -2.86 -32.70
C ALA A 272 22.33 -3.21 -34.15
N ALA A 273 21.88 -4.38 -34.63
CA ALA A 273 22.06 -4.85 -35.99
C ALA A 273 20.80 -4.71 -36.86
N ASP A 274 19.62 -4.47 -36.26
CA ASP A 274 18.32 -4.40 -36.92
C ASP A 274 17.58 -3.09 -36.59
N PRO A 275 17.54 -2.10 -37.53
CA PRO A 275 16.85 -0.83 -37.31
C PRO A 275 15.33 -0.94 -37.11
N GLU A 276 14.67 -1.97 -37.68
CA GLU A 276 13.23 -2.19 -37.53
C GLU A 276 12.91 -2.68 -36.10
N LEU A 277 13.74 -3.59 -35.58
CA LEU A 277 13.65 -4.04 -34.19
C LEU A 277 13.93 -2.87 -33.21
N ALA A 278 14.92 -2.04 -33.51
CA ALA A 278 15.21 -0.84 -32.70
C ALA A 278 14.02 0.14 -32.66
N ALA A 279 13.35 0.36 -33.81
CA ALA A 279 12.15 1.17 -33.89
C ALA A 279 10.97 0.55 -33.13
N PHE A 280 10.78 -0.75 -33.23
CA PHE A 280 9.76 -1.50 -32.50
C PHE A 280 9.97 -1.38 -30.98
N ILE A 281 11.17 -1.66 -30.46
CA ILE A 281 11.51 -1.49 -29.03
C ILE A 281 11.17 -0.09 -28.54
N LYS A 282 11.51 0.95 -29.31
CA LYS A 282 11.18 2.33 -28.96
C LYS A 282 9.67 2.61 -28.93
N SER A 283 8.91 1.94 -29.78
CA SER A 283 7.44 2.08 -29.85
C SER A 283 6.75 1.49 -28.61
N ILE A 284 7.17 0.29 -28.19
CA ILE A 284 6.57 -0.41 -27.04
C ILE A 284 7.05 0.12 -25.68
N ALA A 285 8.18 0.83 -25.63
CA ALA A 285 8.68 1.49 -24.41
C ALA A 285 7.73 2.57 -23.86
N ARG A 286 6.75 3.02 -24.65
CA ARG A 286 5.73 4.01 -24.28
C ARG A 286 4.45 3.39 -23.70
N GLY A 287 4.33 2.06 -23.72
CA GLY A 287 3.16 1.34 -23.20
C GLY A 287 3.12 1.29 -21.67
N GLY A 288 1.95 0.98 -21.13
CA GLY A 288 1.76 0.73 -19.70
C GLY A 288 2.61 -0.44 -19.17
N THR A 289 2.94 -0.41 -17.89
CA THR A 289 3.73 -1.45 -17.21
C THR A 289 2.98 -2.07 -16.03
N THR A 290 1.72 -1.71 -15.80
CA THR A 290 0.91 -2.38 -14.80
C THR A 290 0.45 -3.74 -15.34
N GLN A 291 0.30 -4.72 -14.45
CA GLN A 291 -0.18 -6.05 -14.83
C GLN A 291 -1.54 -5.98 -15.54
N ALA A 292 -2.45 -5.11 -15.09
CA ALA A 292 -3.76 -4.92 -15.69
C ALA A 292 -3.69 -4.39 -17.13
N GLU A 293 -2.80 -3.41 -17.39
CA GLU A 293 -2.59 -2.89 -18.76
C GLU A 293 -1.94 -3.92 -19.68
N ILE A 294 -1.02 -4.73 -19.14
CA ILE A 294 -0.41 -5.84 -19.86
C ILE A 294 -1.47 -6.91 -20.21
N ASP A 295 -2.34 -7.24 -19.26
CA ASP A 295 -3.35 -8.28 -19.45
C ASP A 295 -4.44 -7.88 -20.44
N THR A 296 -4.84 -6.60 -20.45
CA THR A 296 -5.93 -6.07 -21.31
C THR A 296 -5.45 -5.48 -22.64
N GLY A 297 -4.17 -5.09 -22.74
CA GLY A 297 -3.61 -4.46 -23.92
C GLY A 297 -3.38 -5.44 -25.09
N GLU A 298 -3.38 -4.89 -26.31
CA GLU A 298 -3.04 -5.66 -27.52
C GLU A 298 -1.61 -6.20 -27.44
N LYS A 299 -1.45 -7.53 -27.64
CA LYS A 299 -0.14 -8.19 -27.63
C LYS A 299 0.64 -7.88 -28.90
N GLN A 300 1.84 -7.34 -28.75
CA GLN A 300 2.71 -6.96 -29.87
C GLN A 300 4.10 -7.59 -29.69
N GLY A 301 4.68 -8.03 -30.79
CA GLY A 301 6.04 -8.60 -30.78
C GLY A 301 6.77 -8.45 -32.10
N PHE A 302 8.07 -8.64 -32.03
CA PHE A 302 8.97 -8.65 -33.18
C PHE A 302 9.85 -9.88 -33.11
N ASN A 303 9.88 -10.69 -34.18
CA ASN A 303 10.75 -11.87 -34.28
C ASN A 303 12.19 -11.43 -34.51
N THR A 304 13.08 -11.81 -33.60
CA THR A 304 14.51 -11.44 -33.67
C THR A 304 15.32 -12.26 -34.68
N GLY A 305 14.74 -13.32 -35.23
CA GLY A 305 15.45 -14.32 -36.05
C GLY A 305 16.34 -15.29 -35.28
N ILE A 306 16.51 -15.06 -33.97
CA ILE A 306 17.26 -15.97 -33.10
C ILE A 306 16.43 -17.20 -32.78
N LYS A 307 17.05 -18.39 -32.81
CA LYS A 307 16.42 -19.67 -32.48
C LYS A 307 17.09 -20.35 -31.29
N VAL A 308 16.28 -20.98 -30.45
CA VAL A 308 16.75 -21.81 -29.33
C VAL A 308 16.27 -23.25 -29.47
N LYS A 309 16.99 -24.19 -28.90
CA LYS A 309 16.62 -25.62 -28.92
C LYS A 309 15.55 -25.93 -27.89
N HIS A 310 14.52 -26.69 -28.27
CA HIS A 310 13.54 -27.19 -27.31
C HIS A 310 14.16 -28.28 -26.43
N PRO A 311 14.09 -28.17 -25.06
CA PRO A 311 14.82 -29.10 -24.18
C PRO A 311 14.32 -30.53 -24.25
N PHE A 312 13.02 -30.74 -24.46
CA PHE A 312 12.38 -32.07 -24.46
C PHE A 312 12.00 -32.60 -25.85
N LYS A 313 12.18 -31.83 -26.92
CA LYS A 313 11.88 -32.23 -28.30
C LYS A 313 13.16 -32.10 -29.13
N PRO A 314 13.99 -33.17 -29.19
CA PRO A 314 15.25 -33.13 -29.95
C PRO A 314 15.02 -32.79 -31.43
N GLY A 315 15.72 -31.78 -31.89
CA GLY A 315 15.60 -31.28 -33.27
C GLY A 315 14.62 -30.11 -33.46
N ASP A 316 13.72 -29.87 -32.53
CA ASP A 316 12.81 -28.74 -32.58
C ASP A 316 13.50 -27.46 -32.05
N THR A 317 13.14 -26.33 -32.68
CA THR A 317 13.62 -25.00 -32.27
C THR A 317 12.44 -24.08 -32.05
N LEU A 318 12.63 -23.10 -31.16
CA LEU A 318 11.69 -22.03 -30.85
C LEU A 318 12.28 -20.70 -31.29
N ASP A 319 11.47 -19.83 -31.88
CA ASP A 319 11.85 -18.48 -32.24
C ASP A 319 11.86 -17.58 -31.00
N VAL A 320 12.83 -16.67 -30.93
CA VAL A 320 12.93 -15.66 -29.86
C VAL A 320 12.28 -14.36 -30.35
N TRP A 321 11.28 -13.87 -29.62
CA TRP A 321 10.54 -12.66 -29.90
C TRP A 321 10.80 -11.60 -28.86
N VAL A 322 10.91 -10.33 -29.24
CA VAL A 322 10.74 -9.20 -28.33
C VAL A 322 9.26 -8.91 -28.21
N ALA A 323 8.69 -8.91 -26.99
CA ALA A 323 7.26 -8.75 -26.77
C ALA A 323 6.93 -7.67 -25.72
N ASN A 324 5.82 -6.94 -25.94
CA ASN A 324 5.40 -5.85 -25.07
C ASN A 324 4.79 -6.27 -23.72
N PHE A 325 4.52 -7.56 -23.55
CA PHE A 325 3.93 -8.12 -22.33
C PHE A 325 4.93 -8.84 -21.42
N VAL A 326 6.21 -8.84 -21.77
CA VAL A 326 7.30 -9.37 -20.93
C VAL A 326 8.05 -8.20 -20.26
N LEU A 327 8.22 -8.29 -18.95
CA LEU A 327 8.90 -7.26 -18.15
C LEU A 327 10.25 -7.76 -17.67
N MET A 328 11.28 -6.90 -17.74
CA MET A 328 12.64 -7.21 -17.27
C MET A 328 12.70 -7.43 -15.76
N ASP A 329 11.82 -6.79 -15.02
CA ASP A 329 11.77 -6.88 -13.55
C ASP A 329 11.07 -8.15 -13.02
N TYR A 330 10.60 -9.05 -13.90
CA TYR A 330 9.98 -10.30 -13.51
C TYR A 330 10.81 -11.49 -13.99
N GLY A 331 11.28 -12.31 -13.07
CA GLY A 331 12.14 -13.46 -13.37
C GLY A 331 13.46 -13.04 -14.01
N THR A 332 13.72 -13.55 -15.22
CA THR A 332 14.92 -13.26 -16.02
C THR A 332 14.68 -12.21 -17.12
N GLY A 333 13.46 -11.65 -17.21
CA GLY A 333 13.07 -10.81 -18.35
C GLY A 333 12.79 -11.62 -19.63
N ALA A 334 12.66 -12.94 -19.50
CA ALA A 334 12.34 -13.87 -20.58
C ALA A 334 11.38 -14.96 -20.11
N ILE A 335 10.49 -15.37 -20.98
CA ILE A 335 9.53 -16.47 -20.76
C ILE A 335 9.53 -17.42 -21.95
N PHE A 336 9.09 -18.65 -21.77
CA PHE A 336 8.59 -19.44 -22.90
C PHE A 336 7.07 -19.30 -22.97
N GLY A 337 6.52 -19.17 -24.17
CA GLY A 337 5.09 -19.07 -24.39
C GLY A 337 4.45 -20.43 -24.55
N CYS A 338 3.38 -20.69 -23.76
CA CYS A 338 2.54 -21.89 -23.89
C CYS A 338 1.09 -21.47 -24.17
N PRO A 339 0.73 -21.23 -25.45
CA PRO A 339 -0.54 -20.62 -25.84
C PRO A 339 -1.79 -21.37 -25.36
N ALA A 340 -1.77 -22.68 -25.26
CA ALA A 340 -2.92 -23.44 -24.80
C ALA A 340 -3.25 -23.20 -23.31
N HIS A 341 -2.29 -22.69 -22.49
CA HIS A 341 -2.40 -22.63 -21.04
C HIS A 341 -2.06 -21.27 -20.42
N ASP A 342 -1.85 -20.24 -21.25
CA ASP A 342 -1.75 -18.82 -20.84
C ASP A 342 -2.49 -17.94 -21.86
N GLN A 343 -3.40 -17.09 -21.41
CA GLN A 343 -4.22 -16.26 -22.29
C GLN A 343 -3.40 -15.26 -23.10
N ARG A 344 -2.36 -14.66 -22.48
CA ARG A 344 -1.48 -13.69 -23.16
C ARG A 344 -0.71 -14.36 -24.29
N ASP A 345 -0.23 -15.57 -24.03
CA ASP A 345 0.48 -16.37 -25.01
C ASP A 345 -0.45 -16.84 -26.15
N LEU A 346 -1.72 -17.15 -25.82
CA LEU A 346 -2.72 -17.53 -26.82
C LEU A 346 -3.07 -16.36 -27.75
N ASP A 347 -3.31 -15.19 -27.18
CA ASP A 347 -3.61 -13.97 -27.95
C ASP A 347 -2.43 -13.62 -28.88
N PHE A 348 -1.21 -13.75 -28.37
CA PHE A 348 0.01 -13.54 -29.12
C PHE A 348 0.20 -14.57 -30.23
N ALA A 349 0.07 -15.86 -29.91
CA ALA A 349 0.25 -16.94 -30.87
C ALA A 349 -0.73 -16.84 -32.04
N ARG A 350 -1.98 -16.48 -31.77
CA ARG A 350 -3.00 -16.27 -32.80
C ARG A 350 -2.71 -15.09 -33.69
N LYS A 351 -2.24 -13.99 -33.11
CA LYS A 351 -1.88 -12.82 -33.90
C LYS A 351 -0.73 -13.08 -34.87
N TYR A 352 0.23 -13.89 -34.45
CA TYR A 352 1.43 -14.20 -35.27
C TYR A 352 1.45 -15.58 -35.90
N ASP A 353 0.31 -16.29 -35.92
CA ASP A 353 0.12 -17.61 -36.51
C ASP A 353 1.12 -18.66 -35.97
N LEU A 354 1.35 -18.64 -34.66
CA LEU A 354 2.23 -19.57 -33.96
C LEU A 354 1.44 -20.83 -33.54
N SER A 355 2.14 -21.95 -33.36
CA SER A 355 1.52 -23.22 -32.96
C SER A 355 0.87 -23.17 -31.59
N VAL A 356 -0.28 -23.82 -31.42
CA VAL A 356 -0.98 -24.01 -30.15
C VAL A 356 -1.07 -25.50 -29.89
N THR A 357 -0.43 -25.95 -28.80
CA THR A 357 -0.39 -27.38 -28.42
C THR A 357 -0.94 -27.52 -27.00
N GLU A 358 -2.04 -28.25 -26.87
CA GLU A 358 -2.64 -28.57 -25.57
C GLU A 358 -1.83 -29.65 -24.87
N VAL A 359 -1.48 -29.40 -23.61
CA VAL A 359 -0.70 -30.32 -22.78
C VAL A 359 -1.31 -30.57 -21.41
N VAL A 360 -2.44 -29.91 -21.08
CA VAL A 360 -3.24 -30.17 -19.88
C VAL A 360 -4.66 -30.49 -20.30
N LEU A 361 -5.11 -31.72 -20.03
CA LEU A 361 -6.44 -32.21 -20.35
C LEU A 361 -7.39 -31.96 -19.17
N PRO A 362 -8.51 -31.25 -19.37
CA PRO A 362 -9.55 -31.13 -18.35
C PRO A 362 -10.09 -32.48 -17.91
N GLN A 363 -10.48 -32.58 -16.64
CA GLN A 363 -11.06 -33.84 -16.15
C GLN A 363 -12.32 -34.23 -16.94
N GLY A 364 -12.33 -35.44 -17.49
CA GLY A 364 -13.45 -35.99 -18.28
C GLY A 364 -13.50 -35.53 -19.74
N ALA A 365 -12.53 -34.73 -20.20
CA ALA A 365 -12.43 -34.38 -21.62
C ALA A 365 -11.80 -35.50 -22.43
N ASP A 366 -12.15 -35.56 -23.72
CA ASP A 366 -11.55 -36.48 -24.67
C ASP A 366 -10.23 -35.90 -25.22
N ALA A 367 -9.14 -36.61 -25.03
CA ALA A 367 -7.80 -36.18 -25.43
C ALA A 367 -7.63 -35.96 -26.94
N GLU A 368 -8.33 -36.71 -27.76
CA GLU A 368 -8.26 -36.56 -29.21
C GLU A 368 -9.07 -35.35 -29.71
N ALA A 369 -10.15 -35.02 -29.01
CA ALA A 369 -11.08 -33.95 -29.38
C ALA A 369 -10.78 -32.61 -28.71
N PHE A 370 -10.07 -32.60 -27.57
CA PHE A 370 -9.85 -31.37 -26.80
C PHE A 370 -8.96 -30.38 -27.56
N ARG A 371 -9.51 -29.19 -27.80
CA ARG A 371 -8.79 -28.03 -28.36
C ARG A 371 -9.24 -26.78 -27.64
N VAL A 372 -8.28 -25.89 -27.34
CA VAL A 372 -8.59 -24.59 -26.76
C VAL A 372 -9.26 -23.68 -27.79
N GLY A 373 -10.35 -23.06 -27.37
CA GLY A 373 -11.11 -22.11 -28.17
C GLY A 373 -10.48 -20.70 -28.14
N ASN A 374 -11.29 -19.68 -27.85
CA ASN A 374 -10.82 -18.30 -27.68
C ASN A 374 -10.12 -18.07 -26.33
N ASP A 375 -10.39 -18.95 -25.38
CA ASP A 375 -9.86 -18.86 -24.03
C ASP A 375 -8.84 -19.98 -23.76
N ALA A 376 -7.71 -19.65 -23.18
CA ALA A 376 -6.71 -20.62 -22.78
C ALA A 376 -7.23 -21.44 -21.57
N TYR A 377 -6.86 -22.72 -21.53
CA TYR A 377 -7.23 -23.58 -20.41
C TYR A 377 -6.22 -23.48 -19.26
N THR A 378 -6.60 -22.86 -18.17
CA THR A 378 -5.77 -22.66 -16.97
C THR A 378 -6.23 -23.47 -15.75
N GLY A 379 -7.23 -24.34 -15.94
CA GLY A 379 -7.82 -25.16 -14.88
C GLY A 379 -7.00 -26.40 -14.52
N PRO A 380 -7.45 -27.17 -13.51
CA PRO A 380 -6.83 -28.43 -13.12
C PRO A 380 -7.04 -29.52 -14.20
N GLY A 381 -6.10 -30.47 -14.30
CA GLY A 381 -6.20 -31.53 -15.28
C GLY A 381 -5.07 -32.52 -15.20
N THR A 382 -5.03 -33.42 -16.17
CA THR A 382 -3.99 -34.42 -16.36
C THR A 382 -3.10 -34.03 -17.54
N ILE A 383 -1.79 -34.18 -17.39
CA ILE A 383 -0.87 -33.91 -18.48
C ILE A 383 -0.98 -34.92 -19.59
N PHE A 384 -0.96 -34.46 -20.86
CA PHE A 384 -0.99 -35.28 -22.07
C PHE A 384 -0.18 -34.57 -23.16
N ASN A 385 0.10 -35.26 -24.28
CA ASN A 385 1.00 -34.78 -25.35
C ASN A 385 2.39 -34.35 -24.86
N SER A 386 2.86 -34.92 -23.77
CA SER A 386 4.06 -34.46 -23.02
C SER A 386 5.01 -35.61 -22.68
N ALA A 387 4.97 -36.70 -23.45
CA ALA A 387 5.87 -37.84 -23.34
C ALA A 387 6.00 -38.39 -21.91
N PHE A 388 7.14 -38.20 -21.23
CA PHE A 388 7.37 -38.74 -19.88
C PHE A 388 6.52 -38.08 -18.79
N LEU A 389 5.81 -37.00 -19.07
CA LEU A 389 4.89 -36.33 -18.15
C LEU A 389 3.43 -36.83 -18.36
N ASP A 390 3.12 -37.58 -19.42
CA ASP A 390 1.76 -37.99 -19.71
C ASP A 390 1.15 -38.81 -18.57
N GLY A 391 -0.09 -38.50 -18.21
CA GLY A 391 -0.83 -39.16 -17.15
C GLY A 391 -0.57 -38.64 -15.74
N LEU A 392 0.39 -37.76 -15.54
CA LEU A 392 0.66 -37.12 -14.26
C LEU A 392 -0.35 -35.98 -13.99
N ASP A 393 -0.61 -35.69 -12.71
CA ASP A 393 -1.23 -34.43 -12.35
C ASP A 393 -0.26 -33.24 -12.51
N ILE A 394 -0.77 -32.02 -12.41
CA ILE A 394 0.03 -30.82 -12.66
C ILE A 394 1.21 -30.71 -11.70
N GLU A 395 1.04 -31.02 -10.40
CA GLU A 395 2.11 -30.83 -9.40
C GLU A 395 3.19 -31.92 -9.52
N ASP A 396 2.81 -33.17 -9.78
CA ASP A 396 3.76 -34.24 -10.05
C ASP A 396 4.52 -33.98 -11.36
N ALA A 397 3.85 -33.46 -12.38
CA ALA A 397 4.47 -33.11 -13.65
C ALA A 397 5.47 -31.96 -13.53
N LYS A 398 5.16 -30.94 -12.70
CA LYS A 398 6.11 -29.85 -12.40
C LYS A 398 7.38 -30.40 -11.77
N ASN A 399 7.26 -31.24 -10.75
CA ASN A 399 8.42 -31.84 -10.09
C ASN A 399 9.22 -32.70 -11.07
N ALA A 400 8.57 -33.57 -11.83
CA ALA A 400 9.25 -34.42 -12.83
C ALA A 400 9.96 -33.61 -13.93
N ALA A 401 9.36 -32.49 -14.39
CA ALA A 401 9.99 -31.60 -15.36
C ALA A 401 11.23 -30.90 -14.78
N ILE A 402 11.16 -30.42 -13.51
CA ILE A 402 12.28 -29.82 -12.80
C ILE A 402 13.42 -30.82 -12.67
N ASP A 403 13.16 -32.02 -12.13
CA ASP A 403 14.15 -33.07 -11.93
C ASP A 403 14.84 -33.44 -13.25
N LYS A 404 14.05 -33.50 -14.35
CA LYS A 404 14.60 -33.83 -15.68
C LYS A 404 15.52 -32.74 -16.21
N ILE A 405 15.16 -31.46 -16.06
CA ILE A 405 15.98 -30.32 -16.49
C ILE A 405 17.26 -30.22 -15.65
N GLU A 406 17.18 -30.45 -14.34
CA GLU A 406 18.35 -30.52 -13.46
C GLU A 406 19.29 -31.64 -13.89
N ALA A 407 18.77 -32.83 -14.16
CA ALA A 407 19.55 -33.97 -14.64
C ALA A 407 20.24 -33.70 -16.00
N MET A 408 19.65 -32.84 -16.84
CA MET A 408 20.23 -32.39 -18.11
C MET A 408 21.26 -31.26 -17.96
N GLY A 409 21.41 -30.68 -16.76
CA GLY A 409 22.26 -29.54 -16.51
C GLY A 409 21.80 -28.24 -17.19
N LEU A 410 20.52 -28.13 -17.52
CA LEU A 410 19.93 -26.97 -18.22
C LEU A 410 19.24 -25.99 -17.29
N GLY A 411 19.11 -26.30 -16.01
CA GLY A 411 18.43 -25.42 -15.04
C GLY A 411 18.33 -26.04 -13.66
N GLU A 412 17.60 -25.34 -12.78
CA GLU A 412 17.37 -25.74 -11.39
C GLU A 412 15.97 -25.30 -10.91
N GLY A 413 15.41 -26.06 -9.97
CA GLY A 413 14.21 -25.63 -9.25
C GLY A 413 14.50 -24.38 -8.43
N ALA A 414 13.71 -23.34 -8.61
CA ALA A 414 13.90 -22.06 -7.95
C ALA A 414 12.62 -21.55 -7.30
N THR A 415 12.75 -20.95 -6.13
CA THR A 415 11.66 -20.19 -5.51
C THR A 415 11.84 -18.73 -5.84
N VAL A 416 10.80 -18.11 -6.37
CA VAL A 416 10.77 -16.67 -6.63
C VAL A 416 9.56 -16.03 -5.94
N PHE A 417 9.66 -14.73 -5.75
CA PHE A 417 8.63 -13.91 -5.16
C PHE A 417 8.18 -12.84 -6.16
N ARG A 418 6.89 -12.56 -6.20
CA ARG A 418 6.36 -11.41 -6.95
C ARG A 418 6.70 -10.09 -6.26
N LEU A 419 6.85 -10.14 -4.93
CA LEU A 419 7.25 -9.01 -4.11
C LEU A 419 8.55 -8.39 -4.63
N ARG A 420 8.59 -7.07 -4.72
CA ARG A 420 9.78 -6.29 -5.10
C ARG A 420 10.23 -5.43 -3.94
N ASP A 421 11.51 -5.03 -3.95
CA ASP A 421 12.02 -4.10 -2.96
C ASP A 421 11.28 -2.78 -3.00
N TRP A 422 11.04 -2.23 -1.81
CA TRP A 422 10.24 -1.03 -1.62
C TRP A 422 11.04 0.23 -1.97
N GLY A 423 10.63 0.94 -3.04
CA GLY A 423 11.21 2.22 -3.43
C GLY A 423 10.71 3.36 -2.55
N VAL A 424 11.61 3.96 -1.78
CA VAL A 424 11.25 4.92 -0.73
C VAL A 424 11.60 6.37 -1.03
N SER A 425 12.22 6.68 -2.16
CA SER A 425 12.55 8.06 -2.55
C SER A 425 11.35 8.82 -3.10
N ARG A 426 11.16 10.05 -2.65
CA ARG A 426 10.17 10.98 -3.21
C ARG A 426 10.80 12.35 -3.45
N GLN A 427 10.59 12.92 -4.63
CA GLN A 427 11.05 14.24 -5.04
C GLN A 427 10.08 15.30 -4.51
N ARG A 428 10.00 15.38 -3.19
CA ARG A 428 9.05 16.20 -2.44
C ARG A 428 9.75 16.92 -1.28
N TYR A 429 9.16 18.05 -0.87
CA TYR A 429 9.64 18.80 0.28
C TYR A 429 9.04 18.28 1.59
N TRP A 430 7.69 18.11 1.65
CA TRP A 430 7.01 17.78 2.90
C TRP A 430 7.05 16.28 3.19
N GLY A 431 8.20 15.83 3.66
CA GLY A 431 8.53 14.44 3.99
C GLY A 431 9.80 14.37 4.84
N CYS A 432 10.08 13.22 5.42
CA CYS A 432 11.31 12.99 6.19
C CYS A 432 12.54 13.06 5.26
N PRO A 433 13.49 13.98 5.47
CA PRO A 433 14.73 14.01 4.69
C PRO A 433 15.53 12.72 4.85
N ILE A 434 16.04 12.19 3.76
CA ILE A 434 16.93 11.03 3.78
C ILE A 434 18.29 11.49 4.33
N PRO A 435 18.80 10.90 5.44
CA PRO A 435 19.95 11.43 6.18
C PRO A 435 21.28 11.00 5.54
N VAL A 436 21.51 11.38 4.27
CA VAL A 436 22.67 10.99 3.49
C VAL A 436 23.31 12.19 2.82
N ILE A 437 24.63 12.14 2.71
CA ILE A 437 25.49 13.11 2.03
C ILE A 437 26.19 12.44 0.84
N HIS A 438 26.18 13.10 -0.30
CA HIS A 438 26.89 12.70 -1.51
C HIS A 438 28.20 13.45 -1.61
N CYS A 439 29.32 12.74 -1.46
CA CYS A 439 30.67 13.25 -1.56
C CYS A 439 31.35 12.70 -2.82
N ALA A 440 32.02 13.57 -3.59
CA ALA A 440 32.71 13.13 -4.80
C ALA A 440 33.82 12.09 -4.54
N ASP A 441 34.49 12.18 -3.37
CA ASP A 441 35.58 11.28 -3.01
C ASP A 441 35.14 10.09 -2.17
N CYS A 442 34.18 10.28 -1.26
CA CYS A 442 33.75 9.25 -0.30
C CYS A 442 32.47 8.51 -0.74
N GLY A 443 31.84 8.95 -1.83
CA GLY A 443 30.56 8.39 -2.29
C GLY A 443 29.39 8.76 -1.39
N VAL A 444 28.55 7.79 -1.06
CA VAL A 444 27.38 7.93 -0.20
C VAL A 444 27.80 7.82 1.26
N VAL A 445 27.57 8.87 2.05
CA VAL A 445 27.97 8.98 3.46
C VAL A 445 26.74 9.28 4.32
N PRO A 446 26.38 8.40 5.28
CA PRO A 446 25.32 8.69 6.24
C PRO A 446 25.68 9.91 7.08
N VAL A 447 24.68 10.74 7.40
CA VAL A 447 24.84 11.82 8.39
C VAL A 447 25.07 11.19 9.77
N PRO A 448 26.13 11.58 10.49
CA PRO A 448 26.40 11.06 11.84
C PRO A 448 25.23 11.29 12.81
N ASP A 449 25.02 10.34 13.71
CA ASP A 449 23.86 10.36 14.63
C ASP A 449 23.81 11.60 15.54
N ASP A 450 24.98 12.18 15.86
CA ASP A 450 25.11 13.41 16.64
C ASP A 450 24.78 14.69 15.85
N GLN A 451 24.65 14.58 14.53
CA GLN A 451 24.24 15.65 13.61
C GLN A 451 22.77 15.50 13.17
N LEU A 452 22.06 14.50 13.66
CA LEU A 452 20.64 14.31 13.40
C LEU A 452 19.78 15.09 14.43
N PRO A 453 18.61 15.59 14.01
CA PRO A 453 17.96 15.41 12.72
C PRO A 453 18.50 16.32 11.61
N VAL A 454 18.48 15.83 10.37
CA VAL A 454 18.53 16.70 9.19
C VAL A 454 17.16 17.35 9.06
N VAL A 455 17.08 18.63 9.38
CA VAL A 455 15.81 19.37 9.45
C VAL A 455 15.49 20.00 8.09
N LEU A 456 14.19 20.01 7.72
CA LEU A 456 13.70 20.72 6.53
C LEU A 456 13.91 22.24 6.66
N PRO A 457 14.39 22.92 5.59
CA PRO A 457 14.49 24.38 5.60
C PRO A 457 13.10 25.01 5.54
N GLU A 458 12.87 26.10 6.25
CA GLU A 458 11.58 26.79 6.22
C GLU A 458 11.48 27.87 5.14
N ASP A 459 12.62 28.30 4.60
CA ASP A 459 12.75 29.32 3.55
C ASP A 459 12.63 28.72 2.14
N VAL A 460 11.51 28.03 1.87
CA VAL A 460 11.19 27.42 0.60
C VAL A 460 9.99 28.07 -0.06
N THR A 461 9.94 28.02 -1.41
CA THR A 461 8.81 28.50 -2.21
C THR A 461 8.18 27.35 -3.00
N PHE A 462 6.87 27.46 -3.21
CA PHE A 462 6.05 26.47 -3.94
C PHE A 462 5.43 27.06 -5.22
N ASP A 463 6.01 28.11 -5.74
CA ASP A 463 5.58 28.84 -6.95
C ASP A 463 6.02 28.14 -8.25
N VAL A 464 6.98 27.24 -8.17
CA VAL A 464 7.51 26.46 -9.30
C VAL A 464 7.38 24.97 -9.02
N PRO A 465 6.86 24.17 -9.95
CA PRO A 465 6.81 22.71 -9.81
C PRO A 465 8.21 22.08 -9.63
N GLY A 466 8.26 20.88 -9.02
CA GLY A 466 9.47 20.11 -8.78
C GLY A 466 9.94 20.20 -7.33
N ASN A 467 11.07 19.57 -7.02
CA ASN A 467 11.58 19.43 -5.67
C ASN A 467 12.19 20.73 -5.12
N PRO A 468 11.58 21.40 -4.12
CA PRO A 468 12.15 22.62 -3.52
C PRO A 468 13.51 22.40 -2.85
N LEU A 469 13.80 21.21 -2.32
CA LEU A 469 15.08 20.89 -1.66
C LEU A 469 16.23 20.87 -2.66
N GLU A 470 15.99 20.34 -3.86
CA GLU A 470 17.00 20.33 -4.93
C GLU A 470 17.36 21.74 -5.40
N ARG A 471 16.37 22.64 -5.41
CA ARG A 471 16.55 24.05 -5.82
C ARG A 471 17.09 24.96 -4.70
N HIS A 472 17.10 24.46 -3.44
CA HIS A 472 17.48 25.30 -2.30
C HIS A 472 18.93 25.78 -2.38
N PRO A 473 19.19 27.09 -2.28
CA PRO A 473 20.51 27.65 -2.57
C PRO A 473 21.60 27.26 -1.55
N THR A 474 21.21 26.98 -0.33
CA THR A 474 22.15 26.73 0.79
C THR A 474 21.98 25.37 1.44
N TRP A 475 20.75 24.95 1.73
CA TRP A 475 20.46 23.75 2.53
C TRP A 475 21.09 22.47 1.98
N LYS A 476 21.09 22.28 0.65
CA LYS A 476 21.67 21.10 0.03
C LYS A 476 23.21 21.03 0.12
N HIS A 477 23.86 22.16 0.31
CA HIS A 477 25.32 22.24 0.40
C HIS A 477 25.80 21.97 1.82
N THR A 478 26.79 21.12 1.96
CA THR A 478 27.34 20.72 3.26
C THR A 478 28.81 20.30 3.14
N LYS A 479 29.41 19.95 4.25
CA LYS A 479 30.72 19.31 4.28
C LYS A 479 30.58 17.81 4.49
N CYS A 480 31.41 17.04 3.83
CA CYS A 480 31.48 15.58 4.05
C CYS A 480 32.04 15.31 5.47
N PRO A 481 31.32 14.54 6.32
CA PRO A 481 31.81 14.26 7.68
C PRO A 481 33.05 13.35 7.69
N HIS A 482 33.35 12.64 6.61
CA HIS A 482 34.55 11.79 6.53
C HIS A 482 35.80 12.54 6.09
N CYS A 483 35.73 13.39 5.06
CA CYS A 483 36.91 14.04 4.48
C CYS A 483 36.92 15.57 4.60
N GLY A 484 35.85 16.20 5.10
CA GLY A 484 35.73 17.65 5.27
C GLY A 484 35.55 18.46 3.99
N LYS A 485 35.54 17.82 2.81
CA LYS A 485 35.36 18.49 1.51
C LYS A 485 33.90 18.91 1.28
N ASP A 486 33.69 19.78 0.30
CA ASP A 486 32.36 20.17 -0.13
C ASP A 486 31.60 18.95 -0.65
N ALA A 487 30.33 18.85 -0.25
CA ALA A 487 29.45 17.75 -0.55
C ALA A 487 27.99 18.25 -0.62
N THR A 488 27.08 17.39 -1.05
CA THR A 488 25.66 17.71 -1.13
C THR A 488 24.83 16.75 -0.30
N ARG A 489 23.80 17.27 0.40
CA ARG A 489 22.79 16.42 1.03
C ARG A 489 21.95 15.72 -0.03
N GLU A 490 21.43 14.56 0.33
CA GLU A 490 20.31 13.97 -0.43
C GLU A 490 19.11 14.94 -0.39
N THR A 491 18.47 15.12 -1.53
CA THR A 491 17.34 16.05 -1.68
C THR A 491 16.00 15.35 -1.80
N ASP A 492 16.00 14.02 -1.95
CA ASP A 492 14.78 13.23 -1.84
C ASP A 492 14.36 13.08 -0.38
N THR A 493 13.06 12.96 -0.18
CA THR A 493 12.47 12.62 1.11
C THR A 493 11.96 11.17 1.08
N LEU A 494 11.73 10.60 2.25
CA LEU A 494 11.17 9.26 2.38
C LEU A 494 9.67 9.26 2.01
N ASP A 495 9.22 8.15 1.43
CA ASP A 495 7.80 7.81 1.31
C ASP A 495 7.12 7.88 2.68
N THR A 496 5.95 8.49 2.76
CA THR A 496 5.21 8.67 4.01
C THR A 496 4.76 7.36 4.68
N PHE A 497 4.68 6.27 3.92
CA PHE A 497 4.49 4.95 4.52
C PHE A 497 5.66 4.50 5.40
N VAL A 498 6.86 5.07 5.22
CA VAL A 498 7.99 4.85 6.13
C VAL A 498 7.67 5.44 7.50
N ASP A 499 7.07 6.64 7.51
CA ASP A 499 6.69 7.33 8.75
C ASP A 499 5.66 6.52 9.54
N SER A 500 4.64 5.97 8.87
CA SER A 500 3.59 5.18 9.51
C SER A 500 3.96 3.73 9.78
N SER A 501 5.12 3.24 9.30
CA SER A 501 5.49 1.83 9.43
C SER A 501 6.02 1.42 10.81
N TRP A 502 6.29 2.35 11.72
CA TRP A 502 6.90 2.10 13.04
C TRP A 502 6.31 2.90 14.20
N TYR A 503 5.35 3.79 13.96
CA TYR A 503 4.76 4.71 14.93
C TYR A 503 4.18 4.00 16.16
N PHE A 504 3.63 2.80 15.98
CA PHE A 504 3.12 1.97 17.07
C PHE A 504 4.21 1.60 18.09
N ALA A 505 5.45 1.40 17.64
CA ALA A 505 6.59 1.18 18.53
C ALA A 505 7.02 2.49 19.21
N ARG A 506 6.97 3.62 18.52
CA ARG A 506 7.30 4.94 19.11
C ARG A 506 6.31 5.34 20.21
N PHE A 507 5.03 5.00 20.08
CA PHE A 507 4.02 5.28 21.12
C PHE A 507 4.31 4.59 22.47
N THR A 508 5.11 3.53 22.47
CA THR A 508 5.46 2.84 23.73
C THR A 508 6.30 3.74 24.66
N ASP A 509 7.13 4.62 24.09
CA ASP A 509 7.84 5.72 24.78
C ASP A 509 8.20 6.83 23.78
N PRO A 510 7.29 7.78 23.52
CA PRO A 510 7.51 8.81 22.50
C PRO A 510 8.60 9.81 22.87
N LYS A 511 9.00 9.89 24.14
CA LYS A 511 10.04 10.81 24.65
C LYS A 511 11.42 10.18 24.74
N SER A 512 11.55 8.91 24.35
CA SER A 512 12.85 8.23 24.35
C SER A 512 13.89 8.99 23.50
N PRO A 513 15.14 9.16 23.98
CA PRO A 513 16.22 9.75 23.20
C PRO A 513 16.74 8.83 22.10
N THR A 514 16.34 7.57 22.11
CA THR A 514 16.62 6.57 21.08
C THR A 514 15.38 6.32 20.20
N PRO A 515 15.52 5.76 19.00
CA PRO A 515 14.39 5.45 18.14
C PRO A 515 13.29 4.68 18.87
N ILE A 516 13.68 3.67 19.63
CA ILE A 516 12.77 2.82 20.41
C ILE A 516 13.40 2.59 21.79
N ASN A 517 12.63 2.81 22.84
CA ASN A 517 12.96 2.31 24.17
C ASN A 517 12.62 0.80 24.19
N LYS A 518 13.66 -0.02 24.10
CA LYS A 518 13.49 -1.49 23.99
C LYS A 518 12.66 -2.07 25.14
N GLN A 519 12.92 -1.65 26.38
CA GLN A 519 12.18 -2.15 27.55
C GLN A 519 10.68 -1.79 27.47
N ALA A 520 10.36 -0.58 27.05
CA ALA A 520 8.97 -0.15 26.88
C ALA A 520 8.30 -0.89 25.70
N ALA A 521 9.03 -1.07 24.60
CA ALA A 521 8.55 -1.81 23.45
C ALA A 521 8.31 -3.29 23.78
N ASP A 522 9.23 -3.96 24.46
CA ASP A 522 9.09 -5.36 24.85
C ASP A 522 7.93 -5.58 25.84
N TYR A 523 7.59 -4.57 26.66
CA TYR A 523 6.41 -4.64 27.53
C TYR A 523 5.09 -4.48 26.75
N TRP A 524 5.00 -3.50 25.82
CA TRP A 524 3.74 -3.15 25.18
C TRP A 524 3.45 -3.92 23.89
N LEU A 525 4.48 -4.25 23.09
CA LEU A 525 4.31 -4.93 21.80
C LEU A 525 4.13 -6.47 21.96
N PRO A 526 3.49 -7.11 20.98
CA PRO A 526 2.79 -6.50 19.86
C PRO A 526 1.52 -5.75 20.28
N VAL A 527 1.00 -4.88 19.38
CA VAL A 527 -0.31 -4.25 19.57
C VAL A 527 -1.37 -5.36 19.66
N ASP A 528 -2.16 -5.38 20.74
CA ASP A 528 -3.12 -6.47 20.97
C ASP A 528 -4.34 -6.37 20.06
N GLN A 529 -4.80 -5.16 19.76
CA GLN A 529 -5.88 -4.90 18.82
C GLN A 529 -5.58 -3.68 17.99
N TYR A 530 -5.42 -3.88 16.69
CA TYR A 530 -5.25 -2.84 15.68
C TYR A 530 -6.52 -2.69 14.87
N ILE A 531 -6.95 -1.44 14.58
CA ILE A 531 -8.20 -1.15 13.89
C ILE A 531 -7.95 -0.18 12.76
N GLY A 532 -8.39 -0.51 11.54
CA GLY A 532 -8.23 0.37 10.38
C GLY A 532 -8.78 -0.22 9.09
N GLY A 533 -8.64 0.53 8.00
CA GLY A 533 -9.21 0.18 6.70
C GLY A 533 -8.49 -0.98 6.01
N ILE A 534 -9.26 -1.83 5.32
CA ILE A 534 -8.74 -2.96 4.56
C ILE A 534 -7.88 -2.54 3.36
N GLU A 535 -8.03 -1.31 2.88
CA GLU A 535 -7.24 -0.71 1.80
C GLU A 535 -5.73 -0.71 2.08
N HIS A 536 -5.36 -0.79 3.35
CA HIS A 536 -3.97 -0.85 3.79
C HIS A 536 -3.36 -2.27 3.82
N ALA A 537 -4.10 -3.30 3.40
CA ALA A 537 -3.69 -4.70 3.51
C ALA A 537 -2.31 -4.98 2.91
N VAL A 538 -2.03 -4.46 1.70
CA VAL A 538 -0.76 -4.67 0.96
C VAL A 538 0.13 -3.43 0.92
N LEU A 539 -0.21 -2.38 1.67
CA LEU A 539 0.54 -1.14 1.83
C LEU A 539 1.05 -1.04 3.27
N HIS A 540 0.45 -0.16 4.06
CA HIS A 540 0.85 0.11 5.44
C HIS A 540 1.04 -1.17 6.29
N LEU A 541 0.09 -2.12 6.25
CA LEU A 541 0.17 -3.34 7.06
C LEU A 541 1.35 -4.23 6.66
N LEU A 542 1.64 -4.35 5.39
CA LEU A 542 2.79 -5.10 4.89
C LEU A 542 4.10 -4.40 5.25
N TYR A 543 4.15 -3.08 5.06
CA TYR A 543 5.34 -2.30 5.39
C TYR A 543 5.61 -2.25 6.90
N ALA A 544 4.59 -2.16 7.75
CA ALA A 544 4.73 -2.25 9.19
C ALA A 544 5.31 -3.60 9.63
N ARG A 545 4.87 -4.72 9.04
CA ARG A 545 5.42 -6.05 9.27
C ARG A 545 6.89 -6.15 8.84
N PHE A 546 7.22 -5.60 7.69
CA PHE A 546 8.60 -5.55 7.19
C PHE A 546 9.49 -4.72 8.10
N ILE A 547 9.12 -3.48 8.42
CA ILE A 547 9.93 -2.60 9.26
C ILE A 547 10.10 -3.18 10.67
N THR A 548 9.09 -3.84 11.22
CA THR A 548 9.23 -4.56 12.50
C THR A 548 10.33 -5.61 12.44
N ARG A 549 10.39 -6.41 11.36
CA ARG A 549 11.47 -7.39 11.13
C ARG A 549 12.83 -6.74 10.94
N ALA A 550 12.87 -5.66 10.18
CA ALA A 550 14.11 -4.92 9.95
C ALA A 550 14.65 -4.31 11.24
N LEU A 551 13.79 -3.76 12.08
CA LEU A 551 14.14 -3.23 13.41
C LEU A 551 14.52 -4.34 14.40
N ASN A 552 13.86 -5.50 14.33
CA ASN A 552 14.27 -6.70 15.09
C ASN A 552 15.66 -7.15 14.66
N HIS A 553 15.92 -7.25 13.36
CA HIS A 553 17.24 -7.59 12.80
C HIS A 553 18.34 -6.63 13.28
N CYS A 554 18.02 -5.34 13.42
CA CYS A 554 18.95 -4.33 13.94
C CYS A 554 19.01 -4.24 15.46
N GLY A 555 18.26 -5.08 16.20
CA GLY A 555 18.30 -5.17 17.68
C GLY A 555 17.46 -4.13 18.42
N TYR A 556 16.59 -3.39 17.73
CA TYR A 556 15.68 -2.42 18.36
C TYR A 556 14.45 -3.05 18.99
N LEU A 557 13.98 -4.20 18.49
CA LEU A 557 12.76 -4.90 18.90
C LEU A 557 13.02 -6.40 19.07
N GLU A 558 12.25 -7.05 19.96
CA GLU A 558 12.20 -8.53 20.06
C GLU A 558 11.09 -9.13 19.18
N VAL A 559 9.99 -8.40 19.00
CA VAL A 559 8.85 -8.88 18.19
C VAL A 559 9.13 -8.85 16.70
N LYS A 560 8.54 -9.77 15.95
CA LYS A 560 8.57 -9.83 14.49
C LYS A 560 7.25 -9.39 13.85
N GLU A 561 6.15 -9.47 14.58
CA GLU A 561 4.83 -9.01 14.14
C GLU A 561 4.40 -7.80 14.95
N PRO A 562 3.99 -6.69 14.28
CA PRO A 562 3.58 -5.46 14.97
C PRO A 562 2.23 -5.58 15.67
N PHE A 563 1.30 -6.34 15.08
CA PHE A 563 -0.11 -6.39 15.46
C PHE A 563 -0.57 -7.82 15.65
N ALA A 564 -0.89 -8.23 16.88
CA ALA A 564 -1.39 -9.55 17.19
C ALA A 564 -2.83 -9.78 16.70
N GLY A 565 -3.67 -8.74 16.77
CA GLY A 565 -5.04 -8.75 16.28
C GLY A 565 -5.30 -7.56 15.35
N LEU A 566 -5.93 -7.82 14.22
CA LEU A 566 -6.37 -6.81 13.27
C LEU A 566 -7.88 -6.86 13.13
N PHE A 567 -8.50 -5.70 13.15
CA PHE A 567 -9.91 -5.54 12.81
C PHE A 567 -10.07 -4.53 11.67
N THR A 568 -10.75 -4.95 10.60
CA THR A 568 -11.06 -4.08 9.48
C THR A 568 -12.53 -3.69 9.52
N GLN A 569 -12.80 -2.42 9.88
CA GLN A 569 -14.18 -1.92 9.97
C GLN A 569 -14.80 -1.71 8.59
N GLY A 570 -16.10 -1.91 8.51
CA GLY A 570 -16.89 -1.48 7.38
C GLY A 570 -16.97 0.05 7.27
N MET A 571 -17.25 0.54 6.09
CA MET A 571 -17.29 1.98 5.80
C MET A 571 -18.63 2.59 6.18
N LEU A 572 -18.64 3.90 6.41
CA LEU A 572 -19.86 4.68 6.43
C LEU A 572 -20.20 5.11 5.00
N THR A 573 -21.45 4.84 4.61
CA THR A 573 -21.99 5.14 3.29
C THR A 573 -23.12 6.15 3.41
N HIS A 574 -23.31 6.94 2.37
CA HIS A 574 -24.42 7.86 2.23
C HIS A 574 -24.83 7.97 0.77
N GLU A 575 -26.09 8.34 0.54
CA GLU A 575 -26.57 8.69 -0.80
C GLU A 575 -25.79 9.88 -1.36
N THR A 576 -25.70 9.93 -2.66
CA THR A 576 -25.10 11.04 -3.41
C THR A 576 -26.19 11.86 -4.08
N TYR A 577 -25.99 13.17 -4.19
CA TYR A 577 -26.95 14.10 -4.79
C TYR A 577 -26.27 14.95 -5.85
N LYS A 578 -26.94 15.13 -6.99
CA LYS A 578 -26.45 15.99 -8.08
C LYS A 578 -27.52 16.98 -8.51
N ASN A 579 -27.08 18.21 -8.82
CA ASN A 579 -27.92 19.20 -9.49
C ASN A 579 -27.99 18.95 -11.01
N ALA A 580 -28.80 19.72 -11.74
CA ALA A 580 -28.95 19.60 -13.20
C ALA A 580 -27.65 19.84 -13.97
N ALA A 581 -26.69 20.59 -13.41
CA ALA A 581 -25.36 20.82 -13.98
C ALA A 581 -24.37 19.64 -13.69
N GLY A 582 -24.82 18.57 -13.02
CA GLY A 582 -24.00 17.42 -12.67
C GLY A 582 -23.06 17.64 -11.47
N GLN A 583 -23.18 18.74 -10.77
CA GLN A 583 -22.36 19.06 -9.60
C GLN A 583 -22.88 18.33 -8.36
N TRP A 584 -21.97 17.85 -7.53
CA TRP A 584 -22.30 17.20 -6.26
C TRP A 584 -22.80 18.21 -5.23
N ILE A 585 -23.89 17.86 -4.52
CA ILE A 585 -24.52 18.68 -3.48
C ILE A 585 -24.37 17.96 -2.12
N GLU A 586 -24.04 18.73 -1.09
CA GLU A 586 -23.86 18.20 0.28
C GLU A 586 -25.21 17.81 0.90
N PRO A 587 -25.30 16.69 1.64
CA PRO A 587 -26.56 16.25 2.29
C PRO A 587 -27.18 17.29 3.22
N ALA A 588 -26.38 18.16 3.82
CA ALA A 588 -26.87 19.25 4.67
C ALA A 588 -27.71 20.31 3.92
N ASP A 589 -27.54 20.40 2.59
CA ASP A 589 -28.30 21.31 1.71
C ASP A 589 -29.39 20.56 0.91
N VAL A 590 -29.81 19.36 1.37
CA VAL A 590 -30.78 18.52 0.66
C VAL A 590 -31.96 18.17 1.57
N GLU A 591 -33.16 18.44 1.10
CA GLU A 591 -34.40 17.95 1.68
C GLU A 591 -34.93 16.78 0.84
N VAL A 592 -35.12 15.61 1.46
CA VAL A 592 -35.73 14.44 0.81
C VAL A 592 -37.14 14.23 1.33
N THR A 593 -38.12 14.32 0.42
CA THR A 593 -39.53 14.03 0.70
C THR A 593 -39.94 12.72 0.04
N SER A 594 -40.97 12.07 0.62
CA SER A 594 -41.52 10.82 0.05
C SER A 594 -43.04 11.00 -0.07
N GLU A 595 -43.54 11.02 -1.30
CA GLU A 595 -44.95 11.09 -1.61
C GLU A 595 -45.34 9.90 -2.49
N GLY A 596 -46.35 9.13 -2.04
CA GLY A 596 -46.83 7.97 -2.81
C GLY A 596 -45.81 6.87 -3.07
N GLY A 597 -44.72 6.80 -2.30
CA GLY A 597 -43.60 5.83 -2.48
C GLY A 597 -42.48 6.32 -3.40
N GLU A 598 -42.63 7.48 -4.03
CA GLU A 598 -41.61 8.11 -4.84
C GLU A 598 -40.80 9.12 -4.00
N ARG A 599 -39.48 9.04 -4.06
CA ARG A 599 -38.59 9.91 -3.31
C ARG A 599 -38.13 11.08 -4.19
N LYS A 600 -38.23 12.29 -3.66
CA LYS A 600 -37.76 13.52 -4.31
C LYS A 600 -36.74 14.22 -3.41
N ALA A 601 -35.64 14.61 -4.00
CA ALA A 601 -34.61 15.44 -3.34
C ALA A 601 -34.70 16.87 -3.90
N THR A 602 -34.68 17.85 -3.01
CA THR A 602 -34.70 19.28 -3.35
C THR A 602 -33.55 19.97 -2.64
N GLN A 603 -32.82 20.81 -3.34
CA GLN A 603 -31.74 21.61 -2.74
C GLN A 603 -32.38 22.72 -1.89
N ILE A 604 -32.03 22.78 -0.60
CA ILE A 604 -32.65 23.73 0.36
C ILE A 604 -32.32 25.17 -0.04
N SER A 605 -31.08 25.44 -0.40
CA SER A 605 -30.59 26.80 -0.70
C SER A 605 -31.15 27.39 -2.00
N THR A 606 -31.50 26.56 -2.99
CA THR A 606 -31.90 27.02 -4.34
C THR A 606 -33.34 26.64 -4.71
N GLY A 607 -33.93 25.64 -4.06
CA GLY A 607 -35.21 25.03 -4.45
C GLY A 607 -35.12 24.13 -5.69
N GLU A 608 -33.93 23.83 -6.20
CA GLU A 608 -33.75 23.01 -7.39
C GLU A 608 -33.98 21.52 -7.06
N THR A 609 -34.61 20.81 -8.00
CA THR A 609 -34.80 19.35 -7.89
C THR A 609 -33.45 18.66 -8.18
N LEU A 610 -33.04 17.74 -7.30
CA LEU A 610 -31.80 17.01 -7.38
C LEU A 610 -32.04 15.57 -7.85
N THR A 611 -31.02 15.02 -8.52
CA THR A 611 -30.96 13.60 -8.80
C THR A 611 -30.38 12.87 -7.59
N ILE A 612 -31.13 11.88 -7.07
CA ILE A 612 -30.65 10.95 -6.04
C ILE A 612 -29.79 9.89 -6.75
N GLY A 613 -28.52 9.78 -6.37
CA GLY A 613 -27.59 8.79 -6.89
C GLY A 613 -27.43 7.60 -5.93
N ASP A 614 -26.40 6.78 -6.20
CA ASP A 614 -26.13 5.57 -5.44
C ASP A 614 -25.68 5.85 -4.00
N ILE A 615 -25.88 4.85 -3.15
CA ILE A 615 -25.33 4.82 -1.79
C ILE A 615 -23.85 4.40 -1.92
N GLU A 616 -22.97 5.33 -1.58
CA GLU A 616 -21.54 5.15 -1.74
C GLU A 616 -20.77 5.50 -0.45
N LYS A 617 -19.51 5.06 -0.37
CA LYS A 617 -18.58 5.48 0.70
C LYS A 617 -18.60 7.00 0.83
N MET A 618 -18.75 7.52 2.05
CA MET A 618 -18.63 8.95 2.32
C MET A 618 -17.26 9.48 1.88
N SER A 619 -17.26 10.50 1.04
CA SER A 619 -16.05 11.15 0.55
C SER A 619 -16.24 12.65 0.32
N LYS A 620 -15.19 13.43 0.60
CA LYS A 620 -15.20 14.89 0.35
C LYS A 620 -15.33 15.22 -1.14
N SER A 621 -14.79 14.37 -2.03
CA SER A 621 -14.87 14.58 -3.48
C SER A 621 -16.27 14.44 -4.04
N LYS A 622 -17.10 13.56 -3.48
CA LYS A 622 -18.51 13.37 -3.83
C LYS A 622 -19.46 14.19 -2.97
N LYS A 623 -18.94 14.94 -2.01
CA LYS A 623 -19.70 15.78 -1.07
C LYS A 623 -20.83 15.04 -0.34
N ASN A 624 -20.72 13.72 -0.17
CA ASN A 624 -21.73 12.91 0.52
C ASN A 624 -21.37 12.63 1.99
N THR A 625 -20.62 13.52 2.61
CA THR A 625 -20.21 13.43 4.02
C THR A 625 -21.21 14.13 4.93
N VAL A 626 -21.36 13.57 6.14
CA VAL A 626 -22.09 14.21 7.25
C VAL A 626 -21.07 14.78 8.22
N ALA A 627 -21.23 16.06 8.59
CA ALA A 627 -20.33 16.71 9.54
C ALA A 627 -20.63 16.21 10.97
N PRO A 628 -19.63 15.65 11.68
CA PRO A 628 -19.84 15.19 13.06
C PRO A 628 -20.31 16.29 13.99
N GLU A 629 -19.86 17.53 13.80
CA GLU A 629 -20.22 18.67 14.62
C GLU A 629 -21.72 18.94 14.68
N ASP A 630 -22.42 18.81 13.55
CA ASP A 630 -23.86 19.03 13.48
C ASP A 630 -24.62 17.98 14.29
N ILE A 631 -24.13 16.73 14.24
CA ILE A 631 -24.67 15.62 15.01
C ILE A 631 -24.41 15.81 16.51
N PHE A 632 -23.18 16.19 16.87
CA PHE A 632 -22.80 16.43 18.26
C PHE A 632 -23.58 17.59 18.87
N ASN A 633 -23.82 18.65 18.09
CA ASN A 633 -24.59 19.82 18.55
C ASN A 633 -26.10 19.52 18.71
N THR A 634 -26.62 18.58 17.90
CA THR A 634 -28.05 18.25 17.89
C THR A 634 -28.37 17.12 18.87
N TYR A 635 -27.61 16.02 18.82
CA TYR A 635 -27.94 14.78 19.53
C TYR A 635 -26.95 14.41 20.64
N GLY A 636 -25.78 15.08 20.71
CA GLY A 636 -24.68 14.72 21.61
C GLY A 636 -23.74 13.68 21.02
N VAL A 637 -22.56 13.60 21.60
CA VAL A 637 -21.48 12.68 21.18
C VAL A 637 -21.85 11.23 21.51
N ASP A 638 -22.41 10.98 22.69
CA ASP A 638 -22.79 9.63 23.12
C ASP A 638 -23.82 9.00 22.15
N SER A 639 -24.76 9.78 21.65
CA SER A 639 -25.75 9.33 20.64
C SER A 639 -25.08 8.95 19.33
N ALA A 640 -24.12 9.74 18.86
CA ALA A 640 -23.36 9.46 17.64
C ALA A 640 -22.52 8.18 17.80
N ARG A 641 -21.84 8.01 18.93
CA ARG A 641 -21.04 6.81 19.26
C ARG A 641 -21.90 5.56 19.34
N LEU A 642 -23.05 5.64 20.03
CA LEU A 642 -24.01 4.53 20.11
C LEU A 642 -24.50 4.11 18.74
N PHE A 643 -24.86 5.06 17.88
CA PHE A 643 -25.32 4.76 16.52
C PHE A 643 -24.26 4.01 15.72
N VAL A 644 -23.03 4.53 15.61
CA VAL A 644 -21.97 3.91 14.78
C VAL A 644 -21.51 2.55 15.28
N LEU A 645 -21.79 2.21 16.56
CA LEU A 645 -21.42 0.95 17.19
C LEU A 645 -22.55 -0.09 17.19
N SER A 646 -23.83 0.34 17.11
CA SER A 646 -24.99 -0.54 17.33
C SER A 646 -25.83 -0.81 16.08
N ASP A 647 -25.69 -0.02 15.02
CA ASP A 647 -26.56 -0.11 13.85
C ASP A 647 -26.35 -1.38 13.04
N SER A 648 -25.11 -1.81 12.86
CA SER A 648 -24.75 -3.00 12.08
C SER A 648 -23.52 -3.69 12.68
N PRO A 649 -23.28 -4.97 12.33
CA PRO A 649 -22.01 -5.61 12.63
C PRO A 649 -20.82 -4.75 12.19
N PRO A 650 -19.78 -4.63 13.02
CA PRO A 650 -18.72 -3.64 12.77
C PRO A 650 -17.92 -3.88 11.50
N GLU A 651 -17.93 -5.11 10.95
CA GLU A 651 -17.28 -5.48 9.68
C GLU A 651 -18.07 -5.03 8.45
N ARG A 652 -19.37 -4.72 8.62
CA ARG A 652 -20.24 -4.32 7.51
C ARG A 652 -20.29 -2.81 7.36
N ASP A 653 -20.57 -2.38 6.14
CA ASP A 653 -20.84 -0.99 5.87
C ASP A 653 -22.12 -0.54 6.59
N VAL A 654 -22.12 0.70 7.08
CA VAL A 654 -23.27 1.35 7.72
C VAL A 654 -23.75 2.46 6.82
N GLN A 655 -25.01 2.38 6.41
CA GLN A 655 -25.67 3.51 5.78
C GLN A 655 -26.06 4.55 6.84
N TRP A 656 -25.63 5.78 6.64
CA TRP A 656 -26.03 6.89 7.51
C TRP A 656 -27.55 7.07 7.50
N SER A 657 -28.13 7.21 8.69
CA SER A 657 -29.56 7.41 8.90
C SER A 657 -29.80 8.35 10.06
N THR A 658 -30.43 9.48 9.81
CA THR A 658 -30.83 10.43 10.86
C THR A 658 -31.79 9.80 11.87
N SER A 659 -32.70 8.95 11.41
CA SER A 659 -33.63 8.23 12.29
C SER A 659 -32.92 7.22 13.21
N GLY A 660 -31.82 6.64 12.76
CA GLY A 660 -30.96 5.75 13.57
C GLY A 660 -30.28 6.51 14.71
N VAL A 661 -29.75 7.70 14.42
CA VAL A 661 -29.15 8.57 15.46
C VAL A 661 -30.18 9.02 16.46
N GLU A 662 -31.39 9.39 16.03
CA GLU A 662 -32.51 9.72 16.92
C GLU A 662 -32.92 8.55 17.81
N GLY A 663 -32.87 7.31 17.28
CA GLY A 663 -33.09 6.10 18.05
C GLY A 663 -32.11 5.96 19.19
N SER A 664 -30.82 6.17 18.89
CA SER A 664 -29.73 6.16 19.86
C SER A 664 -29.87 7.28 20.91
N TRP A 665 -30.25 8.47 20.47
CA TRP A 665 -30.52 9.60 21.36
C TRP A 665 -31.67 9.28 22.35
N ARG A 666 -32.81 8.74 21.87
CA ARG A 666 -33.93 8.29 22.75
C ARG A 666 -33.47 7.20 23.71
N PHE A 667 -32.60 6.31 23.29
CA PHE A 667 -32.05 5.27 24.16
C PHE A 667 -31.16 5.87 25.26
N ALA A 668 -30.27 6.81 24.94
CA ALA A 668 -29.41 7.48 25.91
C ALA A 668 -30.25 8.20 27.01
N HIS A 669 -31.32 8.89 26.61
CA HIS A 669 -32.26 9.52 27.56
C HIS A 669 -32.93 8.50 28.48
N ARG A 670 -33.40 7.37 27.93
CA ARG A 670 -34.03 6.31 28.75
C ARG A 670 -33.03 5.67 29.72
N VAL A 671 -31.79 5.51 29.33
CA VAL A 671 -30.76 5.01 30.25
C VAL A 671 -30.50 6.01 31.37
N TRP A 672 -30.40 7.30 31.05
CA TRP A 672 -30.21 8.35 32.05
C TRP A 672 -31.31 8.37 33.07
N ASP A 673 -32.57 8.29 32.62
CA ASP A 673 -33.76 8.31 33.49
C ASP A 673 -33.80 7.12 34.48
N GLN A 674 -33.08 6.00 34.20
CA GLN A 674 -32.99 4.86 35.13
C GLN A 674 -32.06 5.12 36.33
N PHE A 675 -31.12 6.05 36.21
CA PHE A 675 -30.11 6.35 37.24
C PHE A 675 -30.46 7.66 38.01
N ASP A 676 -31.45 8.41 37.57
CA ASP A 676 -31.85 9.66 38.16
C ASP A 676 -33.05 9.51 39.16
N THR A 677 -33.37 8.26 39.53
CA THR A 677 -34.29 7.90 40.58
C THR A 677 -33.53 7.54 41.85
#